data_ba45fa674f1cedb631663c18d11307d5
#
_entry.id   ba45fa674f1cedb631663c18d11307d5
#
_cell.length_a   1.000
_cell.length_b   1.000
_cell.length_c   1.000
_cell.angle_alpha   90.00
_cell.angle_beta   90.00
_cell.angle_gamma   90.00
#
_symmetry.space_group_name_H-M   'P 1'
#
loop_
_entity.id
_entity.type
_entity.pdbx_description
1 polymer ?
#
loop_
_entity_poly.entity_id
_entity_poly.type
_entity_poly.pdbx_seq_one_letter_code
_entity_poly.pdbx_strand_id
1 'polypeptide(L)'
;MPNYTLQDILGAFLAFFLFFFVLVTPGYVLGWVLNLFDFRRRLPGVRYLLGIVLSNTLSPILFFWVSHFLGTVSSIAVIGMLAVAWGYIELLHLLQKKTSTTLSPEKIRYQKIALWTAVGWVVFSIFLLVDIQFGQKLYFNLASYDFTTRVSVIDAITRTGVPPANPGYFPGHPVLLTMLYYFWYILGSLVDQVGGNWVSPQQAMIASVAWSGLGLMGTLALYLRLRNVNHLIGKWRAALLSPQLLLVSGLDAIPVIVISITGRITLGFNPLDGHVESWNMPIMSWLNALVWVPHHIAGAMSCLTALMLFLYAITVDQKQLPLAAVVSGAAFASAVGLSMWTMFVFAFFWLIWMAVLFFKKKDRQTVLWMVIAAILGVILVSPFLVGVLSPGNLSGGGGGLPVTIYVRPFIVSSYLSFLPQWALNLLNFFLLPINYLFELGFYLLIAMLWFQSHKTEWKHNHYFLVEVLLLMVVTILLSFMRSTIIFVNDLGIRGWLFGQFILVIWAVDVLEQLLENKTLVSISVLKRLPGSASLGKALSLMVVVGIATTSLEAISIRAWPMLIDLGVAGFPTGLSADTQLGRRSYDGRLAYQYIAENLPEDTVIQNNPTEFLDRLSGLYGNHQMAIADRTTYGVPLEEVKSMKSQIGEIFQKNTYSDWKPIDQLCQQHSIDFLVLKDTDPIWQDLGKLMIQRPAFYSNQHYAIFPCGKYSEFQLLTH
;
A
#
# COMPACT_ATOMS: atom_id res chain seq x y z
N MET A 1 -15.70 5.51 30.03
CA MET A 1 -15.72 5.00 28.64
C MET A 1 -14.37 5.31 28.00
N PRO A 2 -13.72 4.36 27.33
CA PRO A 2 -12.47 4.63 26.62
C PRO A 2 -12.70 5.67 25.49
N ASN A 3 -11.69 6.49 25.23
CA ASN A 3 -11.68 7.40 24.11
C ASN A 3 -10.74 6.81 23.02
N TYR A 4 -11.29 5.94 22.19
CA TYR A 4 -10.54 5.25 21.15
C TYR A 4 -9.90 6.20 20.13
N THR A 5 -10.57 7.30 19.75
CA THR A 5 -9.99 8.28 18.83
C THR A 5 -8.69 8.87 19.38
N LEU A 6 -8.70 9.31 20.65
CA LEU A 6 -7.49 9.87 21.26
C LEU A 6 -6.39 8.82 21.41
N GLN A 7 -6.74 7.61 21.83
CA GLN A 7 -5.81 6.48 21.96
C GLN A 7 -5.14 6.18 20.61
N ASP A 8 -5.93 6.08 19.54
CA ASP A 8 -5.40 5.78 18.19
C ASP A 8 -4.54 6.92 17.64
N ILE A 9 -4.92 8.17 17.86
CA ILE A 9 -4.10 9.32 17.47
C ILE A 9 -2.75 9.29 18.17
N LEU A 10 -2.74 9.14 19.49
CA LEU A 10 -1.49 9.13 20.27
C LEU A 10 -0.59 7.95 19.89
N GLY A 11 -1.17 6.75 19.78
CA GLY A 11 -0.43 5.54 19.39
C GLY A 11 0.10 5.62 17.95
N ALA A 12 -0.68 6.16 17.00
CA ALA A 12 -0.21 6.35 15.62
C ALA A 12 0.92 7.39 15.51
N PHE A 13 0.87 8.48 16.29
CA PHE A 13 1.98 9.42 16.36
C PHE A 13 3.22 8.80 17.00
N LEU A 14 3.08 8.04 18.08
CA LEU A 14 4.20 7.33 18.69
C LEU A 14 4.81 6.32 17.70
N ALA A 15 3.99 5.52 17.03
CA ALA A 15 4.43 4.61 15.97
C ALA A 15 5.15 5.36 14.85
N PHE A 16 4.66 6.53 14.44
CA PHE A 16 5.32 7.37 13.44
C PHE A 16 6.73 7.78 13.87
N PHE A 17 6.93 8.16 15.12
CA PHE A 17 8.26 8.50 15.64
C PHE A 17 9.16 7.26 15.77
N LEU A 18 8.63 6.11 16.15
CA LEU A 18 9.40 4.86 16.22
C LEU A 18 9.84 4.39 14.82
N PHE A 19 9.01 4.56 13.80
CA PHE A 19 9.38 4.28 12.42
C PHE A 19 10.59 5.08 11.92
N PHE A 20 10.93 6.22 12.53
CA PHE A 20 12.15 6.96 12.21
C PHE A 20 13.39 6.06 12.33
N PHE A 21 13.46 5.23 13.35
CA PHE A 21 14.59 4.33 13.58
C PHE A 21 14.64 3.17 12.59
N VAL A 22 13.52 2.84 11.94
CA VAL A 22 13.40 1.77 10.96
C VAL A 22 13.54 2.30 9.52
N LEU A 23 12.98 3.48 9.24
CA LEU A 23 12.83 4.05 7.90
C LEU A 23 13.69 5.29 7.63
N VAL A 24 14.61 5.66 8.54
CA VAL A 24 15.60 6.72 8.31
C VAL A 24 16.99 6.26 8.66
N THR A 25 17.20 5.71 9.87
CA THR A 25 18.55 5.42 10.35
C THR A 25 19.32 4.38 9.53
N PRO A 26 18.71 3.26 9.04
CA PRO A 26 19.44 2.29 8.23
C PRO A 26 20.00 2.89 6.94
N GLY A 27 19.17 3.57 6.18
CA GLY A 27 19.56 4.21 4.93
C GLY A 27 20.51 5.39 5.15
N TYR A 28 20.38 6.12 6.27
CA TYR A 28 21.29 7.20 6.63
C TYR A 28 22.70 6.65 6.92
N VAL A 29 22.80 5.63 7.75
CA VAL A 29 24.08 4.99 8.11
C VAL A 29 24.74 4.34 6.89
N LEU A 30 23.99 3.54 6.13
CA LEU A 30 24.51 2.91 4.92
C LEU A 30 24.88 3.93 3.85
N GLY A 31 24.07 4.96 3.65
CA GLY A 31 24.38 6.07 2.75
C GLY A 31 25.68 6.78 3.12
N TRP A 32 25.91 7.00 4.41
CA TRP A 32 27.13 7.62 4.91
C TRP A 32 28.35 6.68 4.78
N VAL A 33 28.22 5.42 5.15
CA VAL A 33 29.33 4.43 5.10
C VAL A 33 29.77 4.19 3.66
N LEU A 34 28.81 3.94 2.77
CA LEU A 34 29.05 3.63 1.36
C LEU A 34 29.19 4.88 0.48
N ASN A 35 28.99 6.06 1.04
CA ASN A 35 28.99 7.35 0.33
C ASN A 35 28.08 7.38 -0.92
N LEU A 36 26.90 6.73 -0.84
CA LEU A 36 25.94 6.68 -1.93
C LEU A 36 25.47 8.07 -2.34
N PHE A 37 25.43 8.36 -3.66
CA PHE A 37 25.08 9.68 -4.18
C PHE A 37 25.96 10.82 -3.64
N ASP A 38 27.21 10.55 -3.29
CA ASP A 38 28.12 11.49 -2.63
C ASP A 38 27.58 12.01 -1.28
N PHE A 39 27.00 11.11 -0.51
CA PHE A 39 26.23 11.37 0.73
C PHE A 39 26.94 12.28 1.72
N ARG A 40 28.25 12.03 1.95
CA ARG A 40 29.05 12.74 2.96
C ARG A 40 29.16 14.24 2.67
N ARG A 41 29.10 14.64 1.38
CA ARG A 41 29.21 16.03 0.92
C ARG A 41 27.85 16.73 0.81
N ARG A 42 26.73 16.03 0.99
CA ARG A 42 25.40 16.61 0.89
C ARG A 42 25.02 17.46 2.09
N LEU A 43 24.15 18.44 1.88
CA LEU A 43 23.55 19.24 2.94
C LEU A 43 22.72 18.34 3.89
N PRO A 44 22.60 18.68 5.20
CA PRO A 44 21.86 17.87 6.16
C PRO A 44 20.47 17.44 5.70
N GLY A 45 19.64 18.37 5.21
CA GLY A 45 18.29 18.05 4.71
C GLY A 45 18.29 17.05 3.56
N VAL A 46 19.32 17.06 2.67
CA VAL A 46 19.44 16.10 1.58
C VAL A 46 19.91 14.74 2.11
N ARG A 47 20.73 14.69 3.15
CA ARG A 47 21.13 13.44 3.80
C ARG A 47 19.94 12.73 4.45
N TYR A 48 19.06 13.48 5.13
CA TYR A 48 17.82 12.91 5.67
C TYR A 48 16.89 12.40 4.55
N LEU A 49 16.76 13.17 3.46
CA LEU A 49 16.00 12.74 2.29
C LEU A 49 16.54 11.43 1.71
N LEU A 50 17.86 11.34 1.52
CA LEU A 50 18.55 10.11 1.09
C LEU A 50 18.37 8.99 2.10
N GLY A 51 18.46 9.30 3.40
CA GLY A 51 18.20 8.34 4.48
C GLY A 51 16.81 7.70 4.37
N ILE A 52 15.77 8.52 4.16
CA ILE A 52 14.41 8.04 3.96
C ILE A 52 14.31 7.14 2.72
N VAL A 53 14.81 7.59 1.56
CA VAL A 53 14.72 6.86 0.30
C VAL A 53 15.47 5.53 0.36
N LEU A 54 16.70 5.55 0.88
CA LEU A 54 17.53 4.35 1.03
C LEU A 54 16.96 3.40 2.07
N SER A 55 16.39 3.88 3.19
CA SER A 55 15.76 3.01 4.20
C SER A 55 14.51 2.33 3.65
N ASN A 56 13.62 3.06 2.97
CA ASN A 56 12.44 2.44 2.33
C ASN A 56 12.84 1.33 1.35
N THR A 57 14.04 1.42 0.77
CA THR A 57 14.59 0.44 -0.17
C THR A 57 15.31 -0.71 0.51
N LEU A 58 16.13 -0.44 1.52
CA LEU A 58 17.05 -1.42 2.10
C LEU A 58 16.51 -2.06 3.39
N SER A 59 15.72 -1.34 4.20
CA SER A 59 15.18 -1.86 5.45
C SER A 59 14.33 -3.13 5.27
N PRO A 60 13.45 -3.23 4.25
CA PRO A 60 12.63 -4.44 4.08
C PRO A 60 13.46 -5.71 3.94
N ILE A 61 14.48 -5.72 3.09
CA ILE A 61 15.33 -6.91 2.90
C ILE A 61 16.29 -7.13 4.09
N LEU A 62 16.81 -6.06 4.68
CA LEU A 62 17.68 -6.14 5.85
C LEU A 62 16.95 -6.81 7.01
N PHE A 63 15.77 -6.31 7.39
CA PHE A 63 15.01 -6.84 8.50
C PHE A 63 14.33 -8.19 8.17
N PHE A 64 14.05 -8.48 6.91
CA PHE A 64 13.68 -9.84 6.51
C PHE A 64 14.80 -10.83 6.84
N TRP A 65 16.04 -10.55 6.43
CA TRP A 65 17.17 -11.44 6.71
C TRP A 65 17.44 -11.61 8.21
N VAL A 66 17.48 -10.51 8.93
CA VAL A 66 17.74 -10.56 10.37
C VAL A 66 16.61 -11.29 11.09
N SER A 67 15.35 -10.97 10.82
CA SER A 67 14.21 -11.63 11.47
C SER A 67 14.07 -13.10 11.09
N HIS A 68 14.34 -13.44 9.84
CA HIS A 68 14.21 -14.82 9.35
C HIS A 68 15.25 -15.77 9.95
N PHE A 69 16.51 -15.33 10.07
CA PHE A 69 17.59 -16.20 10.54
C PHE A 69 17.95 -16.02 12.01
N LEU A 70 17.70 -14.85 12.59
CA LEU A 70 18.12 -14.51 13.96
C LEU A 70 16.95 -14.12 14.87
N GLY A 71 15.73 -14.05 14.33
CA GLY A 71 14.52 -13.65 15.06
C GLY A 71 14.30 -12.13 15.15
N THR A 72 13.07 -11.75 15.52
CA THR A 72 12.64 -10.33 15.58
C THR A 72 13.36 -9.55 16.67
N VAL A 73 13.69 -10.18 17.80
CA VAL A 73 14.47 -9.56 18.89
C VAL A 73 15.84 -9.09 18.38
N SER A 74 16.50 -9.89 17.53
CA SER A 74 17.77 -9.50 16.91
C SER A 74 17.61 -8.31 15.98
N SER A 75 16.47 -8.20 15.28
CA SER A 75 16.15 -7.03 14.46
C SER A 75 16.02 -5.76 15.30
N ILE A 76 15.42 -5.83 16.49
CA ILE A 76 15.34 -4.71 17.42
C ILE A 76 16.74 -4.31 17.89
N ALA A 77 17.62 -5.26 18.20
CA ALA A 77 19.01 -4.96 18.53
C ALA A 77 19.76 -4.26 17.38
N VAL A 78 19.54 -4.71 16.13
CA VAL A 78 20.10 -4.05 14.93
C VAL A 78 19.58 -2.62 14.79
N ILE A 79 18.28 -2.37 15.03
CA ILE A 79 17.71 -1.01 15.05
C ILE A 79 18.44 -0.14 16.08
N GLY A 80 18.65 -0.65 17.29
CA GLY A 80 19.38 0.04 18.35
C GLY A 80 20.82 0.39 17.93
N MET A 81 21.55 -0.57 17.35
CA MET A 81 22.91 -0.33 16.83
C MET A 81 22.94 0.73 15.72
N LEU A 82 21.99 0.69 14.79
CA LEU A 82 21.88 1.68 13.71
C LEU A 82 21.52 3.07 14.24
N ALA A 83 20.65 3.15 15.27
CA ALA A 83 20.31 4.40 15.93
C ALA A 83 21.53 5.02 16.62
N VAL A 84 22.34 4.22 17.32
CA VAL A 84 23.60 4.67 17.94
C VAL A 84 24.60 5.15 16.87
N ALA A 85 24.77 4.38 15.79
CA ALA A 85 25.64 4.77 14.68
C ALA A 85 25.19 6.07 14.01
N TRP A 86 23.88 6.24 13.79
CA TRP A 86 23.31 7.49 13.30
C TRP A 86 23.60 8.66 14.25
N GLY A 87 23.37 8.51 15.56
CA GLY A 87 23.65 9.53 16.56
C GLY A 87 25.13 9.92 16.58
N TYR A 88 26.04 8.93 16.47
CA TYR A 88 27.48 9.17 16.35
C TYR A 88 27.86 9.97 15.10
N ILE A 89 27.29 9.62 13.94
CA ILE A 89 27.52 10.36 12.69
C ILE A 89 27.04 11.81 12.81
N GLU A 90 25.86 12.04 13.41
CA GLU A 90 25.35 13.40 13.63
C GLU A 90 26.24 14.19 14.60
N LEU A 91 26.74 13.57 15.66
CA LEU A 91 27.68 14.18 16.59
C LEU A 91 28.96 14.62 15.87
N LEU A 92 29.54 13.74 15.01
CA LEU A 92 30.71 14.10 14.20
C LEU A 92 30.46 15.32 13.33
N HIS A 93 29.26 15.40 12.70
CA HIS A 93 28.89 16.54 11.87
C HIS A 93 28.72 17.83 12.69
N LEU A 94 28.18 17.76 13.90
CA LEU A 94 28.06 18.91 14.78
C LEU A 94 29.45 19.43 15.23
N LEU A 95 30.37 18.52 15.55
CA LEU A 95 31.75 18.87 15.93
C LEU A 95 32.56 19.48 14.77
N GLN A 96 32.30 19.05 13.53
CA GLN A 96 33.00 19.53 12.33
C GLN A 96 32.43 20.85 11.79
N LYS A 97 31.31 21.35 12.31
CA LYS A 97 30.59 22.53 11.79
C LYS A 97 31.35 23.82 12.16
N LYS A 98 32.40 24.14 11.39
CA LYS A 98 33.25 25.35 11.59
C LYS A 98 32.74 26.62 10.90
N THR A 99 31.77 26.55 9.98
CA THR A 99 31.24 27.73 9.26
C THR A 99 29.77 27.59 8.99
N SER A 100 28.98 28.47 9.55
CA SER A 100 27.57 28.66 9.16
C SER A 100 27.49 29.23 7.75
N THR A 101 27.24 28.41 6.74
CA THR A 101 26.79 28.94 5.44
C THR A 101 25.42 29.58 5.67
N THR A 102 25.36 30.91 5.67
CA THR A 102 24.11 31.64 5.67
C THR A 102 23.28 31.22 4.46
N LEU A 103 22.22 30.47 4.70
CA LEU A 103 21.28 30.07 3.65
C LEU A 103 20.61 31.34 3.12
N SER A 104 20.45 31.42 1.80
CA SER A 104 19.71 32.53 1.20
C SER A 104 18.26 32.52 1.71
N PRO A 105 17.59 33.68 1.87
CA PRO A 105 16.19 33.77 2.32
C PRO A 105 15.24 32.90 1.48
N GLU A 106 15.52 32.78 0.19
CA GLU A 106 14.76 31.95 -0.73
C GLU A 106 14.88 30.45 -0.39
N LYS A 107 16.08 29.94 -0.08
CA LYS A 107 16.28 28.56 0.35
C LYS A 107 15.55 28.25 1.66
N ILE A 108 15.55 29.20 2.61
CA ILE A 108 14.83 29.05 3.88
C ILE A 108 13.33 28.94 3.63
N ARG A 109 12.76 29.76 2.75
CA ARG A 109 11.34 29.73 2.38
C ARG A 109 10.97 28.35 1.81
N TYR A 110 11.76 27.81 0.91
CA TYR A 110 11.49 26.52 0.29
C TYR A 110 11.59 25.35 1.27
N GLN A 111 12.57 25.38 2.17
CA GLN A 111 12.67 24.37 3.23
C GLN A 111 11.44 24.39 4.16
N LYS A 112 10.93 25.57 4.51
CA LYS A 112 9.70 25.71 5.29
C LYS A 112 8.48 25.12 4.56
N ILE A 113 8.32 25.40 3.25
CA ILE A 113 7.21 24.83 2.48
C ILE A 113 7.30 23.31 2.43
N ALA A 114 8.47 22.75 2.15
CA ALA A 114 8.67 21.29 2.12
C ALA A 114 8.36 20.64 3.49
N LEU A 115 8.80 21.28 4.58
CA LEU A 115 8.50 20.82 5.93
C LEU A 115 6.99 20.85 6.22
N TRP A 116 6.31 21.95 5.90
CA TRP A 116 4.87 22.06 6.12
C TRP A 116 4.06 21.11 5.24
N THR A 117 4.50 20.83 4.01
CA THR A 117 3.90 19.79 3.15
C THR A 117 4.05 18.41 3.79
N ALA A 118 5.24 18.07 4.29
CA ALA A 118 5.48 16.80 4.96
C ALA A 118 4.65 16.67 6.26
N VAL A 119 4.64 17.68 7.12
CA VAL A 119 3.82 17.71 8.34
C VAL A 119 2.33 17.62 8.00
N GLY A 120 1.87 18.39 7.02
CA GLY A 120 0.47 18.32 6.55
C GLY A 120 0.08 16.93 6.07
N TRP A 121 0.95 16.25 5.33
CA TRP A 121 0.73 14.87 4.91
C TRP A 121 0.63 13.91 6.11
N VAL A 122 1.56 13.98 7.07
CA VAL A 122 1.55 13.09 8.24
C VAL A 122 0.29 13.28 9.07
N VAL A 123 -0.07 14.53 9.37
CA VAL A 123 -1.29 14.84 10.10
C VAL A 123 -2.52 14.36 9.33
N PHE A 124 -2.61 14.69 8.04
CA PHE A 124 -3.73 14.29 7.19
C PHE A 124 -3.89 12.76 7.14
N SER A 125 -2.80 12.01 6.89
CA SER A 125 -2.86 10.54 6.77
C SER A 125 -3.28 9.87 8.09
N ILE A 126 -2.78 10.34 9.24
CA ILE A 126 -3.19 9.83 10.55
C ILE A 126 -4.68 10.10 10.80
N PHE A 127 -5.14 11.34 10.63
CA PHE A 127 -6.56 11.68 10.85
C PHE A 127 -7.50 11.02 9.83
N LEU A 128 -7.03 10.74 8.62
CA LEU A 128 -7.81 10.01 7.63
C LEU A 128 -8.07 8.57 8.06
N LEU A 129 -7.14 7.94 8.79
CA LEU A 129 -7.11 6.49 9.01
C LEU A 129 -7.44 6.05 10.44
N VAL A 130 -7.29 6.91 11.47
CA VAL A 130 -7.68 6.54 12.84
C VAL A 130 -9.19 6.37 12.97
N ASP A 131 -9.61 5.57 13.92
CA ASP A 131 -11.03 5.41 14.21
C ASP A 131 -11.61 6.64 14.89
N ILE A 132 -12.81 7.04 14.48
CA ILE A 132 -13.51 8.21 15.07
C ILE A 132 -14.67 7.73 15.91
N GLN A 133 -14.65 8.12 17.18
CA GLN A 133 -15.68 7.80 18.16
C GLN A 133 -16.60 9.00 18.43
N PHE A 134 -17.91 8.75 18.37
CA PHE A 134 -18.95 9.68 18.80
C PHE A 134 -19.83 8.98 19.87
N GLY A 135 -19.56 9.26 21.14
CA GLY A 135 -20.23 8.56 22.25
C GLY A 135 -19.97 7.04 22.20
N GLN A 136 -21.01 6.25 22.01
CA GLN A 136 -20.96 4.79 21.85
C GLN A 136 -21.03 4.35 20.38
N LYS A 137 -20.68 5.18 19.44
CA LYS A 137 -20.53 4.83 18.03
C LYS A 137 -19.08 5.00 17.61
N LEU A 138 -18.55 4.00 16.89
CA LEU A 138 -17.18 3.99 16.37
C LEU A 138 -17.23 3.86 14.85
N TYR A 139 -16.51 4.74 14.17
CA TYR A 139 -16.42 4.76 12.72
C TYR A 139 -14.98 4.59 12.28
N PHE A 140 -14.66 3.44 11.75
CA PHE A 140 -13.38 3.19 11.09
C PHE A 140 -13.41 3.79 9.68
N ASN A 141 -12.24 3.88 9.06
CA ASN A 141 -12.11 4.33 7.68
C ASN A 141 -12.44 3.19 6.69
N LEU A 142 -12.76 3.53 5.44
CA LEU A 142 -13.10 2.53 4.42
C LEU A 142 -11.94 1.56 4.13
N ALA A 143 -10.68 2.02 4.19
CA ALA A 143 -9.52 1.16 3.97
C ALA A 143 -9.34 0.07 5.03
N SER A 144 -10.06 0.13 6.16
CA SER A 144 -10.03 -0.89 7.20
C SER A 144 -10.48 -2.27 6.71
N TYR A 145 -11.23 -2.34 5.60
CA TYR A 145 -11.56 -3.61 4.92
C TYR A 145 -10.33 -4.37 4.42
N ASP A 146 -9.31 -3.66 3.97
CA ASP A 146 -8.02 -4.26 3.61
C ASP A 146 -7.04 -4.27 4.78
N PHE A 147 -7.14 -3.31 5.70
CA PHE A 147 -6.29 -3.25 6.89
C PHE A 147 -6.47 -4.45 7.80
N THR A 148 -7.68 -5.00 7.91
CA THR A 148 -7.92 -6.22 8.69
C THR A 148 -6.90 -7.33 8.35
N THR A 149 -6.66 -7.60 7.07
CA THR A 149 -5.67 -8.57 6.64
C THR A 149 -4.23 -8.15 7.00
N ARG A 150 -3.89 -6.87 6.80
CA ARG A 150 -2.51 -6.39 6.97
C ARG A 150 -2.12 -6.24 8.43
N VAL A 151 -3.05 -5.76 9.24
CA VAL A 151 -2.88 -5.64 10.70
C VAL A 151 -2.74 -7.02 11.33
N SER A 152 -3.55 -8.00 10.91
CA SER A 152 -3.41 -9.38 11.38
C SER A 152 -2.07 -10.03 10.99
N VAL A 153 -1.47 -9.64 9.85
CA VAL A 153 -0.13 -10.09 9.48
C VAL A 153 0.95 -9.41 10.33
N ILE A 154 0.84 -8.11 10.61
CA ILE A 154 1.74 -7.42 11.54
C ILE A 154 1.74 -8.12 12.90
N ASP A 155 0.54 -8.36 13.44
CA ASP A 155 0.33 -9.10 14.69
C ASP A 155 0.91 -10.51 14.64
N ALA A 156 0.64 -11.27 13.57
CA ALA A 156 1.17 -12.62 13.41
C ALA A 156 2.71 -12.63 13.40
N ILE A 157 3.38 -11.64 12.76
CA ILE A 157 4.84 -11.51 12.79
C ILE A 157 5.31 -11.19 14.22
N THR A 158 4.62 -10.32 14.94
CA THR A 158 4.92 -9.99 16.34
C THR A 158 4.91 -11.24 17.22
N ARG A 159 3.87 -12.09 17.10
CA ARG A 159 3.67 -13.30 17.90
C ARG A 159 4.52 -14.49 17.45
N THR A 160 4.68 -14.72 16.15
CA THR A 160 5.23 -15.98 15.61
C THR A 160 6.56 -15.80 14.87
N GLY A 161 7.00 -14.58 14.60
CA GLY A 161 8.26 -14.30 13.89
C GLY A 161 8.13 -14.35 12.37
N VAL A 162 9.25 -14.62 11.67
CA VAL A 162 9.36 -14.62 10.21
C VAL A 162 9.91 -15.97 9.75
N PRO A 163 9.24 -16.69 8.83
CA PRO A 163 7.95 -16.38 8.23
C PRO A 163 6.80 -16.47 9.25
N PRO A 164 5.77 -15.62 9.15
CA PRO A 164 4.67 -15.63 10.11
C PRO A 164 3.75 -16.84 9.91
N ALA A 165 3.13 -17.31 11.00
CA ALA A 165 1.97 -18.18 10.91
C ALA A 165 0.82 -17.46 10.19
N ASN A 166 0.02 -18.20 9.41
CA ASN A 166 -1.14 -17.63 8.73
C ASN A 166 -2.20 -17.21 9.75
N PRO A 167 -2.51 -15.93 9.93
CA PRO A 167 -3.43 -15.46 10.97
C PRO A 167 -4.88 -15.93 10.75
N GLY A 168 -5.22 -16.29 9.53
CA GLY A 168 -6.58 -16.67 9.13
C GLY A 168 -6.77 -18.16 8.82
N TYR A 169 -5.83 -19.04 9.20
CA TYR A 169 -5.95 -20.48 8.96
C TYR A 169 -5.14 -21.31 9.96
N PHE A 170 -5.83 -22.14 10.75
CA PHE A 170 -5.23 -22.99 11.78
C PHE A 170 -5.89 -24.37 11.85
N PRO A 171 -5.58 -25.32 10.97
CA PRO A 171 -6.14 -26.66 11.02
C PRO A 171 -5.28 -27.58 11.90
N GLY A 172 -5.39 -27.47 13.23
CA GLY A 172 -4.65 -28.28 14.20
C GLY A 172 -3.24 -27.80 14.55
N HIS A 173 -2.53 -27.11 13.63
CA HIS A 173 -1.22 -26.47 13.87
C HIS A 173 -1.06 -25.26 12.96
N PRO A 174 -0.21 -24.28 13.30
CA PRO A 174 -0.04 -23.07 12.49
C PRO A 174 0.49 -23.40 11.10
N VAL A 175 -0.15 -22.82 10.07
CA VAL A 175 0.31 -22.86 8.68
C VAL A 175 1.05 -21.57 8.39
N LEU A 176 2.26 -21.67 7.82
CA LEU A 176 3.07 -20.49 7.50
C LEU A 176 2.45 -19.68 6.38
N LEU A 177 2.46 -18.35 6.55
CA LEU A 177 2.04 -17.39 5.54
C LEU A 177 3.19 -17.14 4.56
N THR A 178 3.15 -17.76 3.39
CA THR A 178 4.21 -17.67 2.38
C THR A 178 3.81 -16.93 1.11
N MET A 179 2.52 -16.82 0.84
CA MET A 179 1.99 -16.25 -0.41
C MET A 179 1.74 -14.72 -0.37
N LEU A 180 1.89 -14.08 0.79
CA LEU A 180 1.69 -12.64 0.93
C LEU A 180 3.03 -11.91 0.96
N TYR A 181 3.07 -10.69 0.41
CA TYR A 181 4.23 -9.79 0.46
C TYR A 181 4.36 -9.18 1.86
N TYR A 182 5.02 -9.84 2.79
CA TYR A 182 5.03 -9.41 4.19
C TYR A 182 6.25 -8.57 4.61
N PHE A 183 7.17 -8.22 3.70
CA PHE A 183 8.37 -7.46 4.06
C PHE A 183 8.05 -6.08 4.65
N TRP A 184 7.01 -5.42 4.17
CA TRP A 184 6.54 -4.15 4.75
C TRP A 184 5.99 -4.33 6.17
N TYR A 185 5.30 -5.42 6.40
CA TYR A 185 4.67 -5.73 7.68
C TYR A 185 5.66 -6.17 8.75
N ILE A 186 6.85 -6.68 8.37
CA ILE A 186 7.98 -6.86 9.29
C ILE A 186 8.33 -5.52 9.94
N LEU A 187 8.42 -4.43 9.17
CA LEU A 187 8.73 -3.11 9.70
C LEU A 187 7.66 -2.63 10.70
N GLY A 188 6.39 -2.89 10.39
CA GLY A 188 5.27 -2.60 11.28
C GLY A 188 5.34 -3.40 12.58
N SER A 189 5.66 -4.70 12.51
CA SER A 189 5.77 -5.55 13.70
C SER A 189 6.95 -5.14 14.61
N LEU A 190 8.07 -4.69 14.05
CA LEU A 190 9.20 -4.18 14.85
C LEU A 190 8.82 -2.89 15.60
N VAL A 191 7.99 -2.04 15.00
CA VAL A 191 7.48 -0.83 15.65
C VAL A 191 6.46 -1.18 16.74
N ASP A 192 5.59 -2.14 16.49
CA ASP A 192 4.64 -2.69 17.45
C ASP A 192 5.36 -3.27 18.68
N GLN A 193 6.33 -4.15 18.46
CA GLN A 193 7.13 -4.76 19.54
C GLN A 193 7.89 -3.72 20.37
N VAL A 194 8.52 -2.72 19.74
CA VAL A 194 9.24 -1.65 20.46
C VAL A 194 8.28 -0.73 21.19
N GLY A 195 7.10 -0.46 20.60
CA GLY A 195 6.06 0.37 21.23
C GLY A 195 5.34 -0.33 22.38
N GLY A 196 5.32 -1.66 22.42
CA GLY A 196 4.65 -2.46 23.45
C GLY A 196 3.18 -2.03 23.60
N ASN A 197 2.71 -1.91 24.83
CA ASN A 197 1.30 -1.55 25.12
C ASN A 197 0.88 -0.15 24.62
N TRP A 198 1.81 0.69 24.14
CA TRP A 198 1.55 2.05 23.66
C TRP A 198 1.28 2.12 22.16
N VAL A 199 1.62 1.06 21.43
CA VAL A 199 1.43 0.99 19.97
C VAL A 199 0.79 -0.35 19.64
N SER A 200 -0.30 -0.33 18.89
CA SER A 200 -0.94 -1.55 18.37
C SER A 200 -0.53 -1.80 16.90
N PRO A 201 -0.70 -3.04 16.40
CA PRO A 201 -0.49 -3.36 14.99
C PRO A 201 -1.26 -2.44 14.03
N GLN A 202 -2.48 -2.03 14.39
CA GLN A 202 -3.28 -1.08 13.60
C GLN A 202 -2.62 0.31 13.56
N GLN A 203 -2.14 0.82 14.68
CA GLN A 203 -1.47 2.13 14.77
C GLN A 203 -0.14 2.11 14.02
N ALA A 204 0.61 0.99 14.08
CA ALA A 204 1.81 0.79 13.27
C ALA A 204 1.48 0.78 11.77
N MET A 205 0.37 0.14 11.35
CA MET A 205 -0.09 0.16 9.96
C MET A 205 -0.42 1.60 9.50
N ILE A 206 -1.15 2.39 10.29
CA ILE A 206 -1.48 3.78 10.00
C ILE A 206 -0.22 4.63 9.84
N ALA A 207 0.73 4.51 10.77
CA ALA A 207 2.00 5.23 10.71
C ALA A 207 2.83 4.85 9.47
N SER A 208 2.78 3.58 9.04
CA SER A 208 3.47 3.11 7.85
C SER A 208 2.98 3.77 6.56
N VAL A 209 1.68 4.10 6.48
CA VAL A 209 1.11 4.88 5.36
C VAL A 209 1.71 6.28 5.31
N ALA A 210 1.84 6.95 6.45
CA ALA A 210 2.46 8.27 6.53
C ALA A 210 3.91 8.24 6.02
N TRP A 211 4.70 7.23 6.43
CA TRP A 211 6.07 7.04 5.98
C TRP A 211 6.20 6.65 4.51
N SER A 212 5.29 5.85 3.98
CA SER A 212 5.25 5.54 2.54
C SER A 212 5.07 6.80 1.69
N GLY A 213 4.18 7.73 2.12
CA GLY A 213 4.02 9.02 1.44
C GLY A 213 5.26 9.92 1.54
N LEU A 214 5.90 9.99 2.71
CA LEU A 214 7.17 10.71 2.86
C LEU A 214 8.27 10.12 1.97
N GLY A 215 8.35 8.78 1.88
CA GLY A 215 9.24 8.07 0.98
C GLY A 215 9.01 8.42 -0.49
N LEU A 216 7.75 8.45 -0.92
CA LEU A 216 7.37 8.82 -2.30
C LEU A 216 7.76 10.26 -2.61
N MET A 217 7.41 11.23 -1.74
CA MET A 217 7.81 12.63 -1.90
C MET A 217 9.33 12.78 -1.95
N GLY A 218 10.03 12.02 -1.09
CA GLY A 218 11.49 11.96 -1.06
C GLY A 218 12.09 11.43 -2.35
N THR A 219 11.53 10.35 -2.89
CA THR A 219 11.97 9.74 -4.15
C THR A 219 11.78 10.68 -5.33
N LEU A 220 10.62 11.36 -5.42
CA LEU A 220 10.36 12.38 -6.42
C LEU A 220 11.36 13.55 -6.35
N ALA A 221 11.54 14.10 -5.15
CA ALA A 221 12.47 15.21 -4.95
C ALA A 221 13.92 14.84 -5.28
N LEU A 222 14.35 13.61 -4.92
CA LEU A 222 15.68 13.11 -5.24
C LEU A 222 15.85 12.89 -6.74
N TYR A 223 14.87 12.26 -7.40
CA TYR A 223 14.91 12.02 -8.85
C TYR A 223 15.02 13.34 -9.64
N LEU A 224 14.14 14.30 -9.33
CA LEU A 224 14.19 15.64 -9.96
C LEU A 224 15.52 16.34 -9.76
N ARG A 225 16.12 16.17 -8.58
CA ARG A 225 17.44 16.75 -8.28
C ARG A 225 18.57 16.08 -9.06
N LEU A 226 18.57 14.75 -9.18
CA LEU A 226 19.57 14.01 -9.93
C LEU A 226 19.50 14.31 -11.43
N ARG A 227 18.29 14.39 -11.98
CA ARG A 227 18.03 14.70 -13.38
C ARG A 227 18.57 16.08 -13.81
N ASN A 228 18.65 17.02 -12.89
CA ASN A 228 18.95 18.43 -13.16
C ASN A 228 20.33 18.90 -12.67
N VAL A 229 21.30 18.01 -12.56
CA VAL A 229 22.66 18.29 -12.03
C VAL A 229 23.34 19.50 -12.70
N ASN A 230 23.03 19.77 -13.97
CA ASN A 230 23.68 20.87 -14.75
C ASN A 230 22.95 22.23 -14.59
N HIS A 231 21.82 22.34 -13.91
CA HIS A 231 21.03 23.59 -13.81
C HIS A 231 20.58 23.90 -12.38
N LEU A 232 21.52 23.91 -11.43
CA LEU A 232 21.29 23.94 -9.99
C LEU A 232 20.60 25.20 -9.41
N ILE A 233 20.35 26.26 -10.16
CA ILE A 233 19.99 27.57 -9.59
C ILE A 233 18.47 27.86 -9.59
N GLY A 234 17.67 27.24 -10.45
CA GLY A 234 16.24 27.58 -10.62
C GLY A 234 15.23 26.63 -10.03
N LYS A 235 15.61 25.43 -9.62
CA LYS A 235 14.70 24.27 -9.58
C LYS A 235 14.23 23.78 -8.21
N TRP A 236 14.36 24.56 -7.17
CA TRP A 236 13.67 24.30 -5.91
C TRP A 236 12.14 24.38 -6.05
N ARG A 237 11.64 25.23 -6.98
CA ARG A 237 10.21 25.29 -7.29
C ARG A 237 9.68 23.94 -7.77
N ALA A 238 10.43 23.27 -8.64
CA ALA A 238 10.08 21.95 -9.17
C ALA A 238 9.95 20.88 -8.08
N ALA A 239 10.97 20.78 -7.23
CA ALA A 239 10.96 19.82 -6.11
C ALA A 239 9.83 20.07 -5.12
N LEU A 240 9.28 21.29 -5.07
CA LEU A 240 8.17 21.66 -4.19
C LEU A 240 6.80 21.49 -4.86
N LEU A 241 6.72 21.62 -6.19
CA LEU A 241 5.47 21.40 -6.92
C LEU A 241 5.14 19.91 -7.04
N SER A 242 6.16 19.04 -7.05
CA SER A 242 5.93 17.60 -7.22
C SER A 242 5.05 16.96 -6.15
N PRO A 243 5.14 17.27 -4.84
CA PRO A 243 4.22 16.73 -3.85
C PRO A 243 2.77 17.18 -4.04
N GLN A 244 2.53 18.43 -4.46
CA GLN A 244 1.19 18.92 -4.73
C GLN A 244 0.57 18.26 -5.96
N LEU A 245 1.38 17.91 -6.95
CA LEU A 245 0.91 17.16 -8.12
C LEU A 245 0.45 15.73 -7.76
N LEU A 246 0.93 15.15 -6.66
CA LEU A 246 0.39 13.87 -6.18
C LEU A 246 -1.10 13.94 -5.79
N LEU A 247 -1.64 15.13 -5.58
CA LEU A 247 -3.06 15.35 -5.32
C LEU A 247 -3.91 15.42 -6.59
N VAL A 248 -3.29 15.48 -7.76
CA VAL A 248 -4.00 15.48 -9.04
C VAL A 248 -4.15 14.05 -9.52
N SER A 249 -5.38 13.60 -9.77
CA SER A 249 -5.69 12.29 -10.34
C SER A 249 -6.41 12.43 -11.69
N GLY A 250 -7.10 11.37 -12.12
CA GLY A 250 -7.90 11.35 -13.33
C GLY A 250 -9.16 12.23 -13.28
N LEU A 251 -10.03 12.05 -14.25
CA LEU A 251 -11.31 12.75 -14.35
C LEU A 251 -12.47 11.95 -13.71
N ASP A 252 -12.17 11.03 -12.82
CA ASP A 252 -13.10 10.06 -12.23
C ASP A 252 -14.27 10.71 -11.50
N ALA A 253 -14.10 11.91 -10.97
CA ALA A 253 -15.19 12.68 -10.35
C ALA A 253 -16.40 12.83 -11.29
N ILE A 254 -16.17 12.92 -12.61
CA ILE A 254 -17.24 13.12 -13.58
C ILE A 254 -18.15 11.88 -13.65
N PRO A 255 -17.66 10.68 -14.04
CA PRO A 255 -18.50 9.48 -14.08
C PRO A 255 -19.07 9.09 -12.72
N VAL A 256 -18.32 9.30 -11.63
CA VAL A 256 -18.77 9.00 -10.27
C VAL A 256 -19.99 9.84 -9.89
N ILE A 257 -19.97 11.14 -10.14
CA ILE A 257 -21.12 12.02 -9.88
C ILE A 257 -22.33 11.56 -10.71
N VAL A 258 -22.15 11.23 -12.00
CA VAL A 258 -23.21 10.75 -12.86
C VAL A 258 -23.82 9.45 -12.33
N ILE A 259 -22.98 8.46 -11.97
CA ILE A 259 -23.42 7.17 -11.44
C ILE A 259 -24.13 7.35 -10.09
N SER A 260 -23.59 8.20 -9.21
CA SER A 260 -24.19 8.47 -7.89
C SER A 260 -25.58 9.11 -8.01
N ILE A 261 -25.73 10.11 -8.87
CA ILE A 261 -27.02 10.77 -9.09
C ILE A 261 -28.01 9.79 -9.71
N THR A 262 -27.61 9.08 -10.76
CA THR A 262 -28.48 8.12 -11.46
C THR A 262 -28.88 6.98 -10.52
N GLY A 263 -27.94 6.41 -9.78
CA GLY A 263 -28.21 5.35 -8.83
C GLY A 263 -29.13 5.80 -7.69
N ARG A 264 -28.95 7.04 -7.17
CA ARG A 264 -29.83 7.59 -6.16
C ARG A 264 -31.26 7.75 -6.64
N ILE A 265 -31.45 8.16 -7.89
CA ILE A 265 -32.78 8.31 -8.51
C ILE A 265 -33.41 6.94 -8.77
N THR A 266 -32.64 5.97 -9.26
CA THR A 266 -33.18 4.67 -9.72
C THR A 266 -33.29 3.64 -8.60
N LEU A 267 -32.34 3.65 -7.63
CA LEU A 267 -32.20 2.63 -6.59
C LEU A 267 -32.48 3.16 -5.18
N GLY A 268 -32.61 4.47 -5.00
CA GLY A 268 -32.81 5.10 -3.70
C GLY A 268 -31.56 5.22 -2.85
N PHE A 269 -30.41 4.65 -3.26
CA PHE A 269 -29.12 4.74 -2.56
C PHE A 269 -27.96 4.88 -3.55
N ASN A 270 -26.78 5.24 -3.07
CA ASN A 270 -25.59 5.31 -3.91
C ASN A 270 -25.08 3.88 -4.22
N PRO A 271 -25.04 3.46 -5.50
CA PRO A 271 -24.60 2.12 -5.89
C PRO A 271 -23.09 1.90 -5.83
N LEU A 272 -22.29 2.97 -5.65
CA LEU A 272 -20.85 2.85 -5.48
C LEU A 272 -20.55 2.26 -4.11
N ASP A 273 -19.47 1.50 -4.06
CA ASP A 273 -18.98 0.82 -2.85
C ASP A 273 -18.09 1.70 -1.95
N GLY A 274 -18.11 3.01 -2.16
CA GLY A 274 -17.27 3.98 -1.49
C GLY A 274 -15.93 4.25 -2.19
N HIS A 275 -15.55 3.42 -3.15
CA HIS A 275 -14.38 3.65 -3.99
C HIS A 275 -14.70 4.53 -5.18
N VAL A 276 -14.22 5.77 -5.18
CA VAL A 276 -14.47 6.74 -6.26
C VAL A 276 -13.90 6.24 -7.60
N GLU A 277 -12.80 5.51 -7.57
CA GLU A 277 -12.12 5.04 -8.78
C GLU A 277 -12.65 3.67 -9.30
N SER A 278 -13.59 3.01 -8.58
CA SER A 278 -14.08 1.66 -8.95
C SER A 278 -15.10 1.62 -10.09
N TRP A 279 -15.52 2.77 -10.62
CA TRP A 279 -16.45 2.85 -11.75
C TRP A 279 -15.92 2.21 -13.04
N ASN A 280 -14.59 2.09 -13.16
CA ASN A 280 -13.87 1.50 -14.27
C ASN A 280 -12.70 0.65 -13.73
N MET A 281 -11.85 0.08 -14.59
CA MET A 281 -10.56 -0.47 -14.16
C MET A 281 -9.62 0.69 -13.83
N PRO A 282 -9.27 0.95 -12.55
CA PRO A 282 -8.62 2.18 -12.17
C PRO A 282 -7.13 2.24 -12.55
N ILE A 283 -6.65 3.47 -12.81
CA ILE A 283 -5.28 3.89 -12.54
C ILE A 283 -5.36 4.66 -11.22
N MET A 284 -5.14 3.97 -10.10
CA MET A 284 -5.39 4.52 -8.77
C MET A 284 -4.66 5.84 -8.55
N SER A 285 -5.34 6.83 -7.95
CA SER A 285 -4.70 8.03 -7.44
C SER A 285 -3.59 7.70 -6.44
N TRP A 286 -2.63 8.58 -6.29
CA TRP A 286 -1.56 8.40 -5.30
C TRP A 286 -2.10 8.30 -3.88
N LEU A 287 -3.14 9.08 -3.54
CA LEU A 287 -3.79 8.97 -2.24
C LEU A 287 -4.36 7.58 -2.02
N ASN A 288 -5.10 7.08 -2.99
CA ASN A 288 -5.72 5.76 -2.92
C ASN A 288 -4.64 4.67 -2.82
N ALA A 289 -3.61 4.71 -3.68
CA ALA A 289 -2.51 3.76 -3.62
C ALA A 289 -1.73 3.80 -2.30
N LEU A 290 -1.50 4.99 -1.71
CA LEU A 290 -0.83 5.14 -0.41
C LEU A 290 -1.66 4.57 0.74
N VAL A 291 -2.96 4.85 0.75
CA VAL A 291 -3.86 4.44 1.84
C VAL A 291 -4.13 2.94 1.78
N TRP A 292 -4.46 2.40 0.61
CA TRP A 292 -4.85 0.99 0.50
C TRP A 292 -3.65 0.05 0.46
N VAL A 293 -2.55 0.42 -0.20
CA VAL A 293 -1.45 -0.51 -0.55
C VAL A 293 -0.06 0.12 -0.42
N PRO A 294 0.32 0.66 0.74
CA PRO A 294 1.60 1.37 0.93
C PRO A 294 2.82 0.52 0.57
N HIS A 295 2.74 -0.81 0.72
CA HIS A 295 3.82 -1.74 0.38
C HIS A 295 4.11 -1.80 -1.13
N HIS A 296 3.11 -1.63 -2.00
CA HIS A 296 3.35 -1.53 -3.44
C HIS A 296 4.05 -0.23 -3.83
N ILE A 297 3.73 0.88 -3.13
CA ILE A 297 4.47 2.14 -3.28
C ILE A 297 5.93 1.95 -2.86
N ALA A 298 6.18 1.30 -1.72
CA ALA A 298 7.54 0.99 -1.26
C ALA A 298 8.30 0.10 -2.26
N GLY A 299 7.63 -0.89 -2.88
CA GLY A 299 8.18 -1.71 -3.95
C GLY A 299 8.57 -0.90 -5.19
N ALA A 300 7.70 0.01 -5.63
CA ALA A 300 8.01 0.92 -6.74
C ALA A 300 9.17 1.86 -6.41
N MET A 301 9.21 2.42 -5.19
CA MET A 301 10.34 3.25 -4.72
C MET A 301 11.66 2.48 -4.72
N SER A 302 11.66 1.20 -4.33
CA SER A 302 12.85 0.34 -4.36
C SER A 302 13.38 0.18 -5.78
N CYS A 303 12.51 -0.10 -6.75
CA CYS A 303 12.87 -0.16 -8.17
C CYS A 303 13.40 1.18 -8.69
N LEU A 304 12.74 2.30 -8.37
CA LEU A 304 13.16 3.64 -8.77
C LEU A 304 14.49 4.04 -8.12
N THR A 305 14.78 3.58 -6.90
CA THR A 305 16.07 3.82 -6.26
C THR A 305 17.19 3.08 -7.00
N ALA A 306 16.97 1.83 -7.41
CA ALA A 306 17.91 1.10 -8.27
C ALA A 306 18.16 1.82 -9.58
N LEU A 307 17.10 2.34 -10.23
CA LEU A 307 17.21 3.16 -11.43
C LEU A 307 18.06 4.41 -11.18
N MET A 308 17.81 5.15 -10.10
CA MET A 308 18.55 6.36 -9.75
C MET A 308 20.04 6.08 -9.48
N LEU A 309 20.36 4.96 -8.83
CA LEU A 309 21.74 4.54 -8.59
C LEU A 309 22.51 4.31 -9.89
N PHE A 310 21.92 3.58 -10.85
CA PHE A 310 22.55 3.37 -12.14
C PHE A 310 22.63 4.64 -12.98
N LEU A 311 21.58 5.47 -13.02
CA LEU A 311 21.62 6.75 -13.70
C LEU A 311 22.71 7.66 -13.13
N TYR A 312 22.83 7.73 -11.80
CA TYR A 312 23.92 8.49 -11.15
C TYR A 312 25.30 7.94 -11.52
N ALA A 313 25.48 6.62 -11.48
CA ALA A 313 26.73 6.00 -11.85
C ALA A 313 27.10 6.24 -13.32
N ILE A 314 26.14 6.14 -14.25
CA ILE A 314 26.37 6.36 -15.70
C ILE A 314 26.68 7.84 -16.00
N THR A 315 26.03 8.77 -15.32
CA THR A 315 26.08 10.19 -15.70
C THR A 315 27.08 11.02 -14.89
N VAL A 316 27.41 10.59 -13.67
CA VAL A 316 28.22 11.37 -12.73
C VAL A 316 29.55 10.67 -12.39
N ASP A 317 29.52 9.40 -12.00
CA ASP A 317 30.74 8.70 -11.55
C ASP A 317 30.66 7.19 -11.83
N GLN A 318 31.23 6.77 -12.97
CA GLN A 318 31.23 5.36 -13.39
C GLN A 318 31.94 4.40 -12.42
N LYS A 319 32.81 4.90 -11.54
CA LYS A 319 33.46 4.09 -10.52
C LYS A 319 32.47 3.56 -9.48
N GLN A 320 31.28 4.14 -9.40
CA GLN A 320 30.21 3.66 -8.51
C GLN A 320 29.36 2.53 -9.11
N LEU A 321 29.56 2.10 -10.34
CA LEU A 321 28.80 1.01 -10.96
C LEU A 321 28.79 -0.29 -10.13
N PRO A 322 29.91 -0.78 -9.56
CA PRO A 322 29.90 -1.97 -8.72
C PRO A 322 29.03 -1.78 -7.46
N LEU A 323 29.13 -0.63 -6.82
CA LEU A 323 28.35 -0.30 -5.63
C LEU A 323 26.86 -0.13 -5.98
N ALA A 324 26.56 0.53 -7.10
CA ALA A 324 25.21 0.64 -7.63
C ALA A 324 24.60 -0.74 -7.89
N ALA A 325 25.37 -1.70 -8.41
CA ALA A 325 24.90 -3.07 -8.64
C ALA A 325 24.55 -3.80 -7.33
N VAL A 326 25.42 -3.72 -6.31
CA VAL A 326 25.17 -4.36 -5.01
C VAL A 326 23.92 -3.81 -4.33
N VAL A 327 23.81 -2.47 -4.25
CA VAL A 327 22.67 -1.83 -3.60
C VAL A 327 21.38 -2.02 -4.41
N SER A 328 21.46 -2.02 -5.74
CA SER A 328 20.30 -2.34 -6.60
C SER A 328 19.85 -3.78 -6.48
N GLY A 329 20.78 -4.73 -6.27
CA GLY A 329 20.41 -6.12 -5.95
C GLY A 329 19.58 -6.21 -4.67
N ALA A 330 19.99 -5.52 -3.61
CA ALA A 330 19.19 -5.43 -2.39
C ALA A 330 17.85 -4.71 -2.61
N ALA A 331 17.81 -3.69 -3.46
CA ALA A 331 16.59 -3.00 -3.84
C ALA A 331 15.60 -3.91 -4.58
N PHE A 332 16.08 -4.74 -5.51
CA PHE A 332 15.25 -5.72 -6.21
C PHE A 332 14.71 -6.81 -5.29
N ALA A 333 15.55 -7.30 -4.37
CA ALA A 333 15.12 -8.24 -3.35
C ALA A 333 14.00 -7.66 -2.47
N SER A 334 14.17 -6.40 -2.01
CA SER A 334 13.11 -5.67 -1.30
C SER A 334 11.85 -5.54 -2.15
N ALA A 335 11.97 -5.13 -3.42
CA ALA A 335 10.83 -4.94 -4.30
C ALA A 335 10.01 -6.22 -4.50
N VAL A 336 10.64 -7.39 -4.62
CA VAL A 336 9.94 -8.69 -4.69
C VAL A 336 9.14 -8.96 -3.43
N GLY A 337 9.74 -8.79 -2.25
CA GLY A 337 9.07 -9.03 -0.97
C GLY A 337 8.05 -7.96 -0.58
N LEU A 338 8.06 -6.80 -1.24
CA LEU A 338 7.09 -5.72 -1.10
C LEU A 338 5.97 -5.80 -2.13
N SER A 339 6.28 -6.19 -3.36
CA SER A 339 5.33 -6.22 -4.48
C SER A 339 5.89 -6.96 -5.70
N MET A 340 5.53 -8.20 -5.89
CA MET A 340 5.94 -8.94 -7.11
C MET A 340 5.44 -8.26 -8.39
N TRP A 341 4.27 -7.61 -8.37
CA TRP A 341 3.71 -6.95 -9.56
C TRP A 341 4.49 -5.72 -10.00
N THR A 342 4.95 -4.89 -9.05
CA THR A 342 5.82 -3.74 -9.40
C THR A 342 7.16 -4.23 -9.91
N MET A 343 7.75 -5.25 -9.25
CA MET A 343 9.01 -5.82 -9.73
C MET A 343 8.86 -6.48 -11.10
N PHE A 344 7.75 -7.16 -11.40
CA PHE A 344 7.47 -7.76 -12.70
C PHE A 344 7.50 -6.71 -13.82
N VAL A 345 6.76 -5.61 -13.68
CA VAL A 345 6.76 -4.51 -14.67
C VAL A 345 8.15 -3.89 -14.82
N PHE A 346 8.83 -3.68 -13.69
CA PHE A 346 10.17 -3.10 -13.71
C PHE A 346 11.21 -4.02 -14.33
N ALA A 347 11.07 -5.33 -14.18
CA ALA A 347 11.98 -6.31 -14.81
C ALA A 347 11.89 -6.25 -16.34
N PHE A 348 10.70 -6.13 -16.93
CA PHE A 348 10.54 -5.91 -18.37
C PHE A 348 11.21 -4.62 -18.82
N PHE A 349 11.00 -3.52 -18.10
CA PHE A 349 11.69 -2.27 -18.37
C PHE A 349 13.22 -2.43 -18.27
N TRP A 350 13.71 -3.09 -17.22
CA TRP A 350 15.14 -3.30 -16.98
C TRP A 350 15.79 -4.07 -18.13
N LEU A 351 15.14 -5.15 -18.61
CA LEU A 351 15.60 -5.93 -19.77
C LEU A 351 15.67 -5.08 -21.05
N ILE A 352 14.63 -4.27 -21.32
CA ILE A 352 14.61 -3.40 -22.51
C ILE A 352 15.68 -2.32 -22.40
N TRP A 353 15.90 -1.74 -21.22
CA TRP A 353 16.95 -0.75 -21.00
C TRP A 353 18.35 -1.38 -21.19
N MET A 354 18.61 -2.57 -20.66
CA MET A 354 19.84 -3.33 -20.92
C MET A 354 20.04 -3.58 -22.41
N ALA A 355 19.01 -3.97 -23.14
CA ALA A 355 19.09 -4.19 -24.58
C ALA A 355 19.45 -2.88 -25.34
N VAL A 356 18.86 -1.75 -24.97
CA VAL A 356 19.18 -0.45 -25.54
C VAL A 356 20.63 -0.05 -25.25
N LEU A 357 21.11 -0.23 -24.03
CA LEU A 357 22.50 0.05 -23.67
C LEU A 357 23.47 -0.86 -24.43
N PHE A 358 23.16 -2.14 -24.54
CA PHE A 358 24.02 -3.10 -25.23
C PHE A 358 24.10 -2.86 -26.74
N PHE A 359 22.95 -2.74 -27.41
CA PHE A 359 22.93 -2.67 -28.89
C PHE A 359 23.12 -1.24 -29.42
N LYS A 360 22.49 -0.21 -28.81
CA LYS A 360 22.56 1.18 -29.32
C LYS A 360 23.70 1.97 -28.72
N LYS A 361 23.93 1.86 -27.41
CA LYS A 361 24.98 2.65 -26.73
C LYS A 361 26.32 1.92 -26.65
N LYS A 362 26.34 0.61 -26.91
CA LYS A 362 27.52 -0.27 -26.83
C LYS A 362 28.20 -0.26 -25.45
N ASP A 363 27.46 0.05 -24.41
CA ASP A 363 27.94 0.12 -23.03
C ASP A 363 27.82 -1.24 -22.34
N ARG A 364 28.73 -2.14 -22.69
CA ARG A 364 28.79 -3.51 -22.18
C ARG A 364 29.10 -3.56 -20.67
N GLN A 365 29.90 -2.62 -20.18
CA GLN A 365 30.28 -2.58 -18.77
C GLN A 365 29.08 -2.30 -17.88
N THR A 366 28.28 -1.28 -18.20
CA THR A 366 27.06 -0.99 -17.46
C THR A 366 26.08 -2.17 -17.51
N VAL A 367 25.90 -2.81 -18.68
CA VAL A 367 25.04 -3.98 -18.82
C VAL A 367 25.51 -5.14 -17.93
N LEU A 368 26.82 -5.41 -17.86
CA LEU A 368 27.35 -6.44 -16.96
C LEU A 368 26.96 -6.18 -15.50
N TRP A 369 27.11 -4.95 -15.00
CA TRP A 369 26.73 -4.60 -13.64
C TRP A 369 25.21 -4.65 -13.42
N MET A 370 24.40 -4.33 -14.43
CA MET A 370 22.94 -4.50 -14.37
C MET A 370 22.53 -5.98 -14.25
N VAL A 371 23.23 -6.89 -14.95
CA VAL A 371 23.02 -8.35 -14.80
C VAL A 371 23.44 -8.82 -13.41
N ILE A 372 24.59 -8.37 -12.90
CA ILE A 372 25.05 -8.69 -11.54
C ILE A 372 24.02 -8.24 -10.51
N ALA A 373 23.45 -7.04 -10.64
CA ALA A 373 22.40 -6.53 -9.77
C ALA A 373 21.16 -7.44 -9.75
N ALA A 374 20.72 -7.89 -10.94
CA ALA A 374 19.59 -8.82 -11.05
C ALA A 374 19.87 -10.17 -10.38
N ILE A 375 21.05 -10.75 -10.60
CA ILE A 375 21.47 -12.01 -9.97
C ILE A 375 21.53 -11.86 -8.44
N LEU A 376 22.14 -10.79 -7.93
CA LEU A 376 22.19 -10.52 -6.50
C LEU A 376 20.79 -10.35 -5.89
N GLY A 377 19.87 -9.70 -6.61
CA GLY A 377 18.48 -9.58 -6.19
C GLY A 377 17.80 -10.94 -5.99
N VAL A 378 17.97 -11.84 -6.96
CA VAL A 378 17.42 -13.21 -6.88
C VAL A 378 18.06 -13.99 -5.72
N ILE A 379 19.37 -13.91 -5.54
CA ILE A 379 20.07 -14.58 -4.42
C ILE A 379 19.55 -14.05 -3.08
N LEU A 380 19.45 -12.75 -2.91
CA LEU A 380 19.01 -12.15 -1.66
C LEU A 380 17.55 -12.45 -1.31
N VAL A 381 16.67 -12.62 -2.29
CA VAL A 381 15.25 -12.92 -2.04
C VAL A 381 14.94 -14.42 -2.05
N SER A 382 15.94 -15.27 -2.37
CA SER A 382 15.73 -16.72 -2.54
C SER A 382 15.07 -17.43 -1.35
N PRO A 383 15.35 -17.12 -0.05
CA PRO A 383 14.66 -17.79 1.04
C PRO A 383 13.14 -17.53 1.03
N PHE A 384 12.72 -16.31 0.67
CA PHE A 384 11.31 -15.99 0.48
C PHE A 384 10.71 -16.72 -0.72
N LEU A 385 11.40 -16.72 -1.88
CA LEU A 385 10.91 -17.37 -3.10
C LEU A 385 10.77 -18.90 -2.94
N VAL A 386 11.67 -19.56 -2.22
CA VAL A 386 11.56 -20.98 -1.91
C VAL A 386 10.25 -21.27 -1.16
N GLY A 387 9.90 -20.44 -0.18
CA GLY A 387 8.62 -20.56 0.52
C GLY A 387 7.42 -20.38 -0.41
N VAL A 388 7.42 -19.36 -1.27
CA VAL A 388 6.33 -19.07 -2.22
C VAL A 388 6.18 -20.18 -3.27
N LEU A 389 7.28 -20.72 -3.78
CA LEU A 389 7.30 -21.74 -4.83
C LEU A 389 7.14 -23.17 -4.32
N SER A 390 6.96 -23.39 -3.02
CA SER A 390 6.73 -24.71 -2.44
C SER A 390 5.48 -25.36 -3.02
N PRO A 391 5.51 -26.68 -3.34
CA PRO A 391 4.43 -27.37 -4.05
C PRO A 391 3.04 -27.23 -3.38
N GLY A 392 2.98 -27.20 -2.05
CA GLY A 392 1.75 -26.99 -1.30
C GLY A 392 1.11 -25.62 -1.54
N ASN A 393 1.91 -24.59 -1.82
CA ASN A 393 1.43 -23.22 -2.07
C ASN A 393 0.97 -23.01 -3.53
N LEU A 394 1.55 -23.75 -4.48
CA LEU A 394 1.17 -23.65 -5.89
C LEU A 394 -0.16 -24.38 -6.21
N SER A 395 -0.56 -25.33 -5.39
CA SER A 395 -1.80 -26.11 -5.59
C SER A 395 -3.08 -25.33 -5.25
N GLY A 396 -2.99 -24.21 -4.56
CA GLY A 396 -4.13 -23.36 -4.19
C GLY A 396 -4.67 -22.44 -5.28
N GLY A 397 -3.93 -22.25 -6.37
CA GLY A 397 -4.36 -21.49 -7.56
C GLY A 397 -4.51 -22.42 -8.75
N GLY A 398 -5.67 -22.46 -9.38
CA GLY A 398 -5.89 -23.29 -10.57
C GLY A 398 -4.73 -23.15 -11.56
N GLY A 399 -4.16 -24.28 -12.01
CA GLY A 399 -2.88 -24.47 -12.69
C GLY A 399 -2.62 -23.67 -13.98
N GLY A 400 -2.97 -22.38 -14.02
CA GLY A 400 -2.73 -21.45 -15.11
C GLY A 400 -1.57 -20.49 -14.83
N LEU A 401 -1.07 -19.84 -15.87
CA LEU A 401 -0.11 -18.76 -15.73
C LEU A 401 -0.71 -17.62 -14.88
N PRO A 402 0.10 -16.96 -14.02
CA PRO A 402 -0.36 -15.87 -13.16
C PRO A 402 -0.79 -14.61 -13.94
N VAL A 403 -0.59 -14.59 -15.24
CA VAL A 403 -0.92 -13.50 -16.15
C VAL A 403 -1.57 -14.02 -17.42
N THR A 404 -2.49 -13.26 -17.98
CA THR A 404 -3.14 -13.54 -19.27
C THR A 404 -3.14 -12.30 -20.16
N ILE A 405 -3.25 -12.54 -21.48
CA ILE A 405 -3.36 -11.49 -22.47
C ILE A 405 -4.83 -11.06 -22.57
N TYR A 406 -5.06 -9.75 -22.59
CA TYR A 406 -6.38 -9.14 -22.77
C TYR A 406 -6.22 -7.75 -23.39
N VAL A 407 -7.29 -7.05 -23.67
CA VAL A 407 -7.25 -5.60 -23.90
C VAL A 407 -7.90 -4.91 -22.72
N ARG A 408 -7.23 -3.90 -22.13
CA ARG A 408 -7.72 -3.15 -20.96
C ARG A 408 -9.17 -2.74 -21.18
N PRO A 409 -10.11 -3.21 -20.38
CA PRO A 409 -11.53 -2.92 -20.57
C PRO A 409 -11.85 -1.47 -20.22
N PHE A 410 -12.86 -0.94 -20.90
CA PHE A 410 -13.52 0.30 -20.53
C PHE A 410 -14.96 -0.01 -20.13
N ILE A 411 -15.50 0.72 -19.15
CA ILE A 411 -16.85 0.46 -18.58
C ILE A 411 -17.91 0.21 -19.64
N VAL A 412 -17.84 0.91 -20.79
CA VAL A 412 -18.81 0.75 -21.90
C VAL A 412 -18.90 -0.69 -22.38
N SER A 413 -17.79 -1.44 -22.36
CA SER A 413 -17.78 -2.83 -22.82
C SER A 413 -18.59 -3.77 -21.91
N SER A 414 -18.78 -3.43 -20.64
CA SER A 414 -19.60 -4.23 -19.71
C SER A 414 -21.09 -4.19 -20.05
N TYR A 415 -21.57 -3.11 -20.65
CA TYR A 415 -22.94 -2.98 -21.14
C TYR A 415 -23.20 -3.71 -22.46
N LEU A 416 -22.14 -4.13 -23.14
CA LEU A 416 -22.18 -4.84 -24.42
C LEU A 416 -21.76 -6.31 -24.28
N SER A 417 -21.98 -6.90 -23.11
CA SER A 417 -21.58 -8.27 -22.77
C SER A 417 -22.20 -9.36 -23.64
N PHE A 418 -23.23 -9.02 -24.45
CA PHE A 418 -23.80 -9.90 -25.46
C PHE A 418 -22.89 -10.09 -26.69
N LEU A 419 -21.86 -9.24 -26.88
CA LEU A 419 -20.91 -9.38 -27.98
C LEU A 419 -19.88 -10.47 -27.66
N PRO A 420 -19.33 -11.17 -28.68
CA PRO A 420 -18.26 -12.12 -28.48
C PRO A 420 -16.99 -11.43 -28.01
N GLN A 421 -16.15 -12.15 -27.24
CA GLN A 421 -14.95 -11.59 -26.57
C GLN A 421 -13.98 -10.89 -27.55
N TRP A 422 -13.81 -11.40 -28.78
CA TRP A 422 -12.94 -10.75 -29.76
C TRP A 422 -13.47 -9.37 -30.18
N ALA A 423 -14.80 -9.20 -30.30
CA ALA A 423 -15.42 -7.91 -30.63
C ALA A 423 -15.29 -6.92 -29.46
N LEU A 424 -15.46 -7.40 -28.22
CA LEU A 424 -15.21 -6.60 -27.02
C LEU A 424 -13.73 -6.16 -26.92
N ASN A 425 -12.78 -7.04 -27.22
CA ASN A 425 -11.36 -6.69 -27.24
C ASN A 425 -11.06 -5.65 -28.33
N LEU A 426 -11.64 -5.77 -29.52
CA LEU A 426 -11.50 -4.78 -30.59
C LEU A 426 -12.09 -3.43 -30.20
N LEU A 427 -13.28 -3.43 -29.62
CA LEU A 427 -13.92 -2.23 -29.08
C LEU A 427 -13.05 -1.56 -28.03
N ASN A 428 -12.58 -2.31 -27.04
CA ASN A 428 -11.71 -1.82 -25.98
C ASN A 428 -10.40 -1.24 -26.55
N PHE A 429 -9.83 -1.85 -27.59
CA PHE A 429 -8.63 -1.34 -28.25
C PHE A 429 -8.85 0.06 -28.82
N PHE A 430 -9.95 0.28 -29.53
CA PHE A 430 -10.29 1.62 -30.05
C PHE A 430 -10.68 2.61 -28.96
N LEU A 431 -11.19 2.13 -27.82
CA LEU A 431 -11.54 2.97 -26.67
C LEU A 431 -10.36 3.26 -25.72
N LEU A 432 -9.17 2.64 -25.91
CA LEU A 432 -8.00 2.89 -25.05
C LEU A 432 -7.67 4.39 -24.89
N PRO A 433 -7.68 5.22 -25.93
CA PRO A 433 -7.38 6.65 -25.76
C PRO A 433 -8.40 7.37 -24.86
N ILE A 434 -9.67 7.00 -24.94
CA ILE A 434 -10.75 7.56 -24.12
C ILE A 434 -10.63 7.05 -22.69
N ASN A 435 -10.35 5.75 -22.50
CA ASN A 435 -10.08 5.16 -21.21
C ASN A 435 -8.94 5.92 -20.49
N TYR A 436 -7.81 6.07 -21.16
CA TYR A 436 -6.68 6.82 -20.59
C TYR A 436 -6.94 8.32 -20.39
N LEU A 437 -7.84 8.92 -21.19
CA LEU A 437 -8.25 10.30 -20.97
C LEU A 437 -8.97 10.47 -19.62
N PHE A 438 -9.87 9.57 -19.26
CA PHE A 438 -10.55 9.62 -17.98
C PHE A 438 -9.61 9.25 -16.83
N GLU A 439 -8.84 8.18 -16.96
CA GLU A 439 -7.97 7.66 -15.91
C GLU A 439 -6.74 8.56 -15.61
N LEU A 440 -6.17 9.19 -16.63
CA LEU A 440 -4.97 10.04 -16.50
C LEU A 440 -5.30 11.53 -16.52
N GLY A 441 -6.40 11.94 -17.16
CA GLY A 441 -6.86 13.31 -17.19
C GLY A 441 -5.77 14.32 -17.60
N PHE A 442 -5.44 15.22 -16.68
CA PHE A 442 -4.39 16.21 -16.80
C PHE A 442 -3.06 15.62 -17.31
N TYR A 443 -2.67 14.45 -16.80
CA TYR A 443 -1.37 13.84 -17.13
C TYR A 443 -1.27 13.34 -18.56
N LEU A 444 -2.37 12.98 -19.21
CA LEU A 444 -2.36 12.62 -20.63
C LEU A 444 -2.00 13.83 -21.50
N LEU A 445 -2.56 15.01 -21.22
CA LEU A 445 -2.17 16.25 -21.91
C LEU A 445 -0.71 16.61 -21.63
N ILE A 446 -0.27 16.48 -20.39
CA ILE A 446 1.14 16.69 -20.03
C ILE A 446 2.07 15.80 -20.85
N ALA A 447 1.75 14.51 -20.99
CA ALA A 447 2.55 13.59 -21.80
C ALA A 447 2.68 14.07 -23.26
N MET A 448 1.58 14.50 -23.87
CA MET A 448 1.57 15.03 -25.24
C MET A 448 2.44 16.30 -25.37
N LEU A 449 2.31 17.24 -24.43
CA LEU A 449 3.07 18.49 -24.44
C LEU A 449 4.56 18.23 -24.24
N TRP A 450 4.90 17.36 -23.28
CA TRP A 450 6.30 17.02 -23.00
C TRP A 450 6.96 16.34 -24.19
N PHE A 451 6.31 15.36 -24.82
CA PHE A 451 6.82 14.70 -26.03
C PHE A 451 7.07 15.68 -27.17
N GLN A 452 6.16 16.63 -27.37
CA GLN A 452 6.33 17.64 -28.41
C GLN A 452 7.50 18.56 -28.15
N SER A 453 7.73 18.96 -26.89
CA SER A 453 8.84 19.85 -26.51
C SER A 453 10.21 19.16 -26.54
N HIS A 454 10.29 17.86 -26.27
CA HIS A 454 11.53 17.10 -26.13
C HIS A 454 11.76 16.05 -27.25
N LYS A 455 11.00 16.12 -28.35
CA LYS A 455 11.04 15.10 -29.45
C LYS A 455 12.43 14.83 -30.06
N THR A 456 13.35 15.78 -30.02
CA THR A 456 14.72 15.64 -30.52
C THR A 456 15.74 15.27 -29.44
N GLU A 457 15.49 15.60 -28.20
CA GLU A 457 16.44 15.50 -27.08
C GLU A 457 16.38 14.16 -26.34
N TRP A 458 15.18 13.53 -26.25
CA TRP A 458 14.97 12.37 -25.39
C TRP A 458 15.89 11.16 -25.73
N LYS A 459 16.33 11.03 -26.98
CA LYS A 459 17.23 9.93 -27.39
C LYS A 459 18.69 10.14 -26.94
N HIS A 460 19.07 11.37 -26.65
CA HIS A 460 20.45 11.74 -26.30
C HIS A 460 20.66 11.90 -24.81
N ASN A 461 19.61 12.28 -24.05
CA ASN A 461 19.66 12.41 -22.62
C ASN A 461 19.30 11.07 -21.97
N HIS A 462 20.17 10.55 -21.07
CA HIS A 462 19.96 9.27 -20.40
C HIS A 462 18.69 9.24 -19.53
N TYR A 463 18.38 10.32 -18.82
CA TYR A 463 17.17 10.44 -18.02
C TYR A 463 15.91 10.40 -18.88
N PHE A 464 15.86 11.22 -19.92
CA PHE A 464 14.70 11.29 -20.84
C PHE A 464 14.47 9.96 -21.56
N LEU A 465 15.55 9.31 -21.99
CA LEU A 465 15.46 7.99 -22.64
C LEU A 465 14.81 6.97 -21.71
N VAL A 466 15.26 6.91 -20.46
CA VAL A 466 14.75 5.96 -19.45
C VAL A 466 13.31 6.27 -19.09
N GLU A 467 12.93 7.53 -18.92
CA GLU A 467 11.56 7.96 -18.65
C GLU A 467 10.60 7.53 -19.78
N VAL A 468 11.00 7.77 -21.03
CA VAL A 468 10.21 7.36 -22.20
C VAL A 468 10.10 5.83 -22.27
N LEU A 469 11.21 5.09 -22.09
CA LEU A 469 11.19 3.63 -22.12
C LEU A 469 10.29 3.05 -21.01
N LEU A 470 10.40 3.59 -19.80
CA LEU A 470 9.60 3.11 -18.67
C LEU A 470 8.11 3.36 -18.92
N LEU A 471 7.74 4.56 -19.36
CA LEU A 471 6.34 4.88 -19.67
C LEU A 471 5.79 4.03 -20.81
N MET A 472 6.59 3.79 -21.87
CA MET A 472 6.20 2.90 -22.98
C MET A 472 5.97 1.46 -22.51
N VAL A 473 6.89 0.90 -21.71
CA VAL A 473 6.74 -0.46 -21.16
C VAL A 473 5.47 -0.56 -20.32
N VAL A 474 5.26 0.37 -19.40
CA VAL A 474 4.07 0.43 -18.56
C VAL A 474 2.80 0.47 -19.42
N THR A 475 2.73 1.40 -20.36
CA THR A 475 1.54 1.59 -21.20
C THR A 475 1.23 0.34 -22.04
N ILE A 476 2.25 -0.23 -22.71
CA ILE A 476 2.05 -1.40 -23.58
C ILE A 476 1.68 -2.62 -22.71
N LEU A 477 2.46 -2.91 -21.69
CA LEU A 477 2.28 -4.12 -20.88
C LEU A 477 0.91 -4.11 -20.17
N LEU A 478 0.51 -2.98 -19.58
CA LEU A 478 -0.72 -2.88 -18.80
C LEU A 478 -1.97 -2.63 -19.65
N SER A 479 -1.81 -2.26 -20.93
CA SER A 479 -2.92 -2.28 -21.88
C SER A 479 -3.29 -3.70 -22.35
N PHE A 480 -2.30 -4.62 -22.35
CA PHE A 480 -2.47 -5.95 -22.98
C PHE A 480 -2.23 -7.14 -22.08
N MET A 481 -1.90 -6.92 -20.78
CA MET A 481 -1.71 -8.01 -19.81
C MET A 481 -2.43 -7.73 -18.49
N ARG A 482 -3.02 -8.78 -17.90
CA ARG A 482 -3.62 -8.73 -16.58
C ARG A 482 -3.16 -9.89 -15.69
N SER A 483 -3.19 -9.67 -14.37
CA SER A 483 -3.04 -10.76 -13.39
C SER A 483 -4.30 -11.61 -13.31
N THR A 484 -4.13 -12.91 -12.99
CA THR A 484 -5.21 -13.90 -12.84
C THR A 484 -5.27 -14.51 -11.45
N ILE A 485 -4.37 -14.13 -10.54
CA ILE A 485 -4.24 -14.74 -9.21
C ILE A 485 -5.43 -14.40 -8.32
N ILE A 486 -5.90 -13.15 -8.38
CA ILE A 486 -7.04 -12.67 -7.60
C ILE A 486 -8.07 -12.02 -8.51
N PHE A 487 -9.26 -11.79 -7.98
CA PHE A 487 -10.38 -11.16 -8.70
C PHE A 487 -10.00 -9.79 -9.28
N VAL A 488 -9.22 -8.99 -8.54
CA VAL A 488 -8.76 -7.67 -8.97
C VAL A 488 -7.50 -7.80 -9.83
N ASN A 489 -7.39 -7.03 -10.91
CA ASN A 489 -6.19 -6.99 -11.76
C ASN A 489 -5.07 -6.19 -11.09
N ASP A 490 -4.40 -6.77 -10.10
CA ASP A 490 -3.31 -6.11 -9.40
C ASP A 490 -2.16 -5.66 -10.31
N LEU A 491 -1.79 -6.47 -11.31
CA LEU A 491 -0.78 -6.07 -12.29
C LEU A 491 -1.17 -4.76 -12.99
N GLY A 492 -2.42 -4.70 -13.50
CA GLY A 492 -2.93 -3.53 -14.22
C GLY A 492 -3.08 -2.27 -13.37
N ILE A 493 -3.28 -2.43 -12.06
CA ILE A 493 -3.41 -1.32 -11.11
C ILE A 493 -2.04 -0.89 -10.59
N ARG A 494 -1.24 -1.83 -10.07
CA ARG A 494 0.03 -1.54 -9.37
C ARG A 494 1.16 -1.16 -10.32
N GLY A 495 1.16 -1.69 -11.54
CA GLY A 495 2.17 -1.37 -12.54
C GLY A 495 2.14 0.09 -12.99
N TRP A 496 0.98 0.75 -12.94
CA TRP A 496 0.83 2.17 -13.30
C TRP A 496 1.55 3.13 -12.35
N LEU A 497 1.97 2.73 -11.16
CA LEU A 497 2.76 3.56 -10.25
C LEU A 497 4.02 4.15 -10.92
N PHE A 498 4.67 3.38 -11.79
CA PHE A 498 5.82 3.89 -12.56
C PHE A 498 5.40 4.90 -13.61
N GLY A 499 4.32 4.64 -14.34
CA GLY A 499 3.79 5.57 -15.34
C GLY A 499 3.39 6.90 -14.72
N GLN A 500 2.65 6.86 -13.61
CA GLN A 500 2.26 8.06 -12.87
C GLN A 500 3.48 8.82 -12.33
N PHE A 501 4.51 8.12 -11.81
CA PHE A 501 5.74 8.76 -11.34
C PHE A 501 6.40 9.57 -12.46
N ILE A 502 6.56 8.98 -13.65
CA ILE A 502 7.13 9.67 -14.82
C ILE A 502 6.25 10.85 -15.24
N LEU A 503 4.94 10.68 -15.24
CA LEU A 503 4.00 11.75 -15.62
C LEU A 503 4.03 12.93 -14.65
N VAL A 504 4.23 12.70 -13.34
CA VAL A 504 4.46 13.77 -12.35
C VAL A 504 5.76 14.50 -12.66
N ILE A 505 6.85 13.80 -12.99
CA ILE A 505 8.13 14.42 -13.39
C ILE A 505 7.95 15.31 -14.63
N TRP A 506 7.25 14.80 -15.64
CA TRP A 506 6.96 15.58 -16.86
C TRP A 506 6.04 16.76 -16.61
N ALA A 507 5.08 16.62 -15.68
CA ALA A 507 4.22 17.73 -15.29
C ALA A 507 5.01 18.88 -14.66
N VAL A 508 6.00 18.56 -13.82
CA VAL A 508 6.90 19.57 -13.26
C VAL A 508 7.63 20.32 -14.35
N ASP A 509 8.20 19.61 -15.34
CA ASP A 509 8.91 20.26 -16.47
C ASP A 509 8.01 21.18 -17.29
N VAL A 510 6.81 20.69 -17.66
CA VAL A 510 5.88 21.48 -18.48
C VAL A 510 5.39 22.71 -17.73
N LEU A 511 5.05 22.55 -16.43
CA LEU A 511 4.58 23.68 -15.60
C LEU A 511 5.70 24.71 -15.37
N GLU A 512 6.95 24.30 -15.18
CA GLU A 512 8.08 25.25 -15.08
C GLU A 512 8.25 26.05 -16.36
N GLN A 513 8.18 25.39 -17.53
CA GLN A 513 8.27 26.07 -18.83
C GLN A 513 7.13 27.07 -19.02
N LEU A 514 5.93 26.74 -18.57
CA LEU A 514 4.77 27.64 -18.62
C LEU A 514 4.94 28.85 -17.69
N LEU A 515 5.46 28.65 -16.47
CA LEU A 515 5.64 29.70 -15.47
C LEU A 515 6.79 30.66 -15.81
N GLU A 516 7.82 30.17 -16.52
CA GLU A 516 8.97 31.00 -16.93
C GLU A 516 8.69 31.84 -18.18
N ASN A 517 7.47 31.88 -18.72
CA ASN A 517 7.08 32.52 -19.98
C ASN A 517 8.01 32.18 -21.16
N LYS A 518 8.75 31.08 -21.05
CA LYS A 518 9.43 30.48 -22.17
C LYS A 518 8.33 29.93 -23.06
N THR A 519 7.91 30.78 -23.98
CA THR A 519 6.90 30.45 -24.98
C THR A 519 7.09 29.01 -25.41
N LEU A 520 6.06 28.16 -25.24
CA LEU A 520 5.93 26.87 -25.90
C LEU A 520 5.88 27.05 -27.43
N VAL A 521 6.76 27.95 -27.95
CA VAL A 521 6.82 28.50 -29.31
C VAL A 521 7.10 27.43 -30.35
N SER A 522 7.56 26.26 -29.93
CA SER A 522 7.84 25.18 -30.88
C SER A 522 6.65 24.22 -31.11
N ILE A 523 5.51 24.41 -30.48
CA ILE A 523 4.37 23.50 -30.67
C ILE A 523 3.54 23.99 -31.87
N SER A 524 3.98 23.62 -33.08
CA SER A 524 3.29 23.97 -34.35
C SER A 524 1.83 23.44 -34.38
N VAL A 525 1.50 22.42 -33.64
CA VAL A 525 0.13 21.87 -33.49
C VAL A 525 -0.74 22.80 -32.66
N LEU A 526 -0.21 23.45 -31.63
CA LEU A 526 -0.97 24.39 -30.78
C LEU A 526 -1.23 25.73 -31.46
N LYS A 527 -0.44 26.10 -32.48
CA LYS A 527 -0.80 27.25 -33.36
C LYS A 527 -2.09 27.02 -34.16
N ARG A 528 -2.54 25.78 -34.31
CA ARG A 528 -3.80 25.42 -34.98
C ARG A 528 -4.99 25.27 -34.01
N LEU A 529 -4.74 25.19 -32.71
CA LEU A 529 -5.80 25.24 -31.69
C LEU A 529 -6.08 26.70 -31.33
N PRO A 530 -7.34 27.10 -31.14
CA PRO A 530 -7.69 28.47 -30.81
C PRO A 530 -7.08 28.87 -29.46
N GLY A 531 -6.03 29.70 -29.51
CA GLY A 531 -5.47 30.48 -28.42
C GLY A 531 -4.73 29.74 -27.29
N SER A 532 -3.53 30.19 -26.96
CA SER A 532 -2.74 29.74 -25.77
C SER A 532 -3.53 29.87 -24.47
N ALA A 533 -4.46 30.81 -24.37
CA ALA A 533 -5.37 31.02 -23.26
C ALA A 533 -6.36 29.84 -23.06
N SER A 534 -6.79 29.17 -24.13
CA SER A 534 -7.72 28.03 -24.02
C SER A 534 -7.03 26.77 -23.52
N LEU A 535 -5.75 26.56 -23.86
CA LEU A 535 -4.96 25.43 -23.33
C LEU A 535 -4.72 25.59 -21.83
N GLY A 536 -4.34 26.79 -21.38
CA GLY A 536 -4.16 27.09 -19.97
C GLY A 536 -5.44 26.85 -19.17
N LYS A 537 -6.59 27.26 -19.71
CA LYS A 537 -7.91 26.99 -19.10
C LYS A 537 -8.23 25.50 -19.04
N ALA A 538 -7.97 24.73 -20.12
CA ALA A 538 -8.17 23.28 -20.16
C ALA A 538 -7.28 22.55 -19.13
N LEU A 539 -6.01 22.87 -19.05
CA LEU A 539 -5.10 22.31 -18.04
C LEU A 539 -5.56 22.67 -16.63
N SER A 540 -5.95 23.93 -16.37
CA SER A 540 -6.45 24.34 -15.07
C SER A 540 -7.74 23.61 -14.68
N LEU A 541 -8.66 23.45 -15.62
CA LEU A 541 -9.90 22.70 -15.38
C LEU A 541 -9.61 21.23 -15.03
N MET A 542 -8.71 20.57 -15.78
CA MET A 542 -8.35 19.17 -15.51
C MET A 542 -7.63 19.01 -14.16
N VAL A 543 -6.80 19.97 -13.76
CA VAL A 543 -6.18 19.99 -12.43
C VAL A 543 -7.27 20.12 -11.34
N VAL A 544 -8.23 21.01 -11.51
CA VAL A 544 -9.34 21.20 -10.57
C VAL A 544 -10.17 19.92 -10.46
N VAL A 545 -10.52 19.29 -11.57
CA VAL A 545 -11.27 18.01 -11.58
C VAL A 545 -10.44 16.90 -10.94
N GLY A 546 -9.14 16.78 -11.25
CA GLY A 546 -8.26 15.78 -10.64
C GLY A 546 -8.10 15.95 -9.13
N ILE A 547 -7.98 17.20 -8.64
CA ILE A 547 -7.98 17.48 -7.19
C ILE A 547 -9.34 17.16 -6.58
N ALA A 548 -10.43 17.47 -7.28
CA ALA A 548 -11.78 17.13 -6.82
C ALA A 548 -11.96 15.61 -6.71
N THR A 549 -11.44 14.82 -7.66
CA THR A 549 -11.43 13.35 -7.61
C THR A 549 -10.70 12.86 -6.35
N THR A 550 -9.48 13.32 -6.10
CA THR A 550 -8.71 12.93 -4.90
C THR A 550 -9.40 13.38 -3.60
N SER A 551 -10.04 14.56 -3.61
CA SER A 551 -10.80 15.04 -2.45
C SER A 551 -12.05 14.21 -2.18
N LEU A 552 -12.78 13.81 -3.21
CA LEU A 552 -13.92 12.90 -3.10
C LEU A 552 -13.48 11.53 -2.57
N GLU A 553 -12.32 11.02 -3.02
CA GLU A 553 -11.75 9.78 -2.49
C GLU A 553 -11.43 9.91 -0.99
N ALA A 554 -10.76 10.97 -0.57
CA ALA A 554 -10.47 11.24 0.84
C ALA A 554 -11.74 11.30 1.70
N ILE A 555 -12.76 12.01 1.21
CA ILE A 555 -14.07 12.12 1.87
C ILE A 555 -14.72 10.74 1.93
N SER A 556 -14.71 9.98 0.85
CA SER A 556 -15.29 8.65 0.78
C SER A 556 -14.60 7.69 1.77
N ILE A 557 -13.27 7.64 1.78
CA ILE A 557 -12.51 6.81 2.72
C ILE A 557 -12.93 7.10 4.18
N ARG A 558 -13.22 8.35 4.52
CA ARG A 558 -13.56 8.74 5.88
C ARG A 558 -15.06 8.67 6.19
N ALA A 559 -15.91 9.15 5.29
CA ALA A 559 -17.33 9.36 5.54
C ALA A 559 -18.21 8.15 5.19
N TRP A 560 -17.75 7.23 4.32
CA TRP A 560 -18.58 6.14 3.81
C TRP A 560 -19.19 5.25 4.91
N PRO A 561 -18.46 4.81 5.95
CA PRO A 561 -19.06 4.06 7.05
C PRO A 561 -20.14 4.85 7.81
N MET A 562 -20.00 6.17 7.91
CA MET A 562 -21.03 7.03 8.52
C MET A 562 -22.27 7.11 7.63
N LEU A 563 -22.08 7.17 6.30
CA LEU A 563 -23.19 7.19 5.34
C LEU A 563 -23.97 5.86 5.33
N ILE A 564 -23.30 4.74 5.58
CA ILE A 564 -23.94 3.43 5.78
C ILE A 564 -24.80 3.46 7.06
N ASP A 565 -24.25 3.92 8.18
CA ASP A 565 -24.96 4.01 9.48
C ASP A 565 -26.17 4.96 9.41
N LEU A 566 -26.12 5.97 8.54
CA LEU A 566 -27.24 6.89 8.25
C LEU A 566 -28.27 6.36 7.23
N GLY A 567 -28.04 5.17 6.66
CA GLY A 567 -28.91 4.60 5.64
C GLY A 567 -28.84 5.30 4.26
N VAL A 568 -27.79 6.13 4.02
CA VAL A 568 -27.62 6.91 2.78
C VAL A 568 -26.81 6.14 1.73
N ALA A 569 -25.92 5.24 2.16
CA ALA A 569 -25.08 4.41 1.32
C ALA A 569 -25.29 2.93 1.66
N GLY A 570 -25.00 2.04 0.70
CA GLY A 570 -24.99 0.60 0.87
C GLY A 570 -23.56 0.05 0.93
N PHE A 571 -23.44 -1.25 1.23
CA PHE A 571 -22.20 -1.99 1.13
C PHE A 571 -21.94 -2.45 -0.33
N PRO A 572 -20.66 -2.73 -0.70
CA PRO A 572 -20.24 -3.11 -2.05
C PRO A 572 -20.97 -4.31 -2.66
N THR A 573 -21.64 -5.11 -1.87
CA THR A 573 -22.26 -6.38 -2.25
C THR A 573 -23.77 -6.31 -2.46
N GLY A 574 -24.33 -5.10 -2.54
CA GLY A 574 -25.79 -4.93 -2.62
C GLY A 574 -26.53 -5.23 -1.30
N LEU A 575 -25.80 -5.36 -0.20
CA LEU A 575 -26.39 -5.49 1.14
C LEU A 575 -27.03 -4.16 1.55
N SER A 576 -28.15 -4.26 2.25
CA SER A 576 -28.87 -3.12 2.82
C SER A 576 -27.96 -2.29 3.73
N ALA A 577 -28.28 -1.00 3.86
CA ALA A 577 -27.63 -0.11 4.83
C ALA A 577 -27.73 -0.73 6.24
N ASP A 578 -26.60 -0.73 6.97
CA ASP A 578 -26.55 -1.13 8.36
C ASP A 578 -26.63 0.11 9.27
N THR A 579 -27.82 0.46 9.71
CA THR A 579 -28.08 1.63 10.55
C THR A 579 -27.55 1.50 11.99
N GLN A 580 -26.98 0.36 12.35
CA GLN A 580 -26.33 0.12 13.65
C GLN A 580 -24.82 -0.07 13.54
N LEU A 581 -24.25 0.17 12.36
CA LEU A 581 -22.83 -0.07 12.07
C LEU A 581 -21.90 0.58 13.10
N GLY A 582 -22.14 1.85 13.44
CA GLY A 582 -21.30 2.58 14.38
C GLY A 582 -21.35 1.99 15.80
N ARG A 583 -22.53 1.59 16.28
CA ARG A 583 -22.71 1.01 17.61
C ARG A 583 -22.15 -0.42 17.68
N ARG A 584 -22.43 -1.23 16.66
CA ARG A 584 -21.90 -2.58 16.54
C ARG A 584 -20.36 -2.57 16.45
N SER A 585 -19.78 -1.59 15.78
CA SER A 585 -18.32 -1.43 15.71
C SER A 585 -17.70 -1.03 17.05
N TYR A 586 -18.36 -0.20 17.84
CA TYR A 586 -17.92 0.16 19.18
C TYR A 586 -17.94 -1.06 20.12
N ASP A 587 -19.06 -1.79 20.17
CA ASP A 587 -19.22 -2.97 20.99
C ASP A 587 -18.28 -4.11 20.58
N GLY A 588 -18.03 -4.25 19.28
CA GLY A 588 -17.08 -5.23 18.77
C GLY A 588 -15.63 -4.89 19.13
N ARG A 589 -15.23 -3.63 19.08
CA ARG A 589 -13.90 -3.21 19.53
C ARG A 589 -13.72 -3.51 21.03
N LEU A 590 -14.72 -3.25 21.85
CA LEU A 590 -14.70 -3.64 23.27
C LEU A 590 -14.55 -5.16 23.46
N ALA A 591 -15.29 -5.96 22.68
CA ALA A 591 -15.23 -7.41 22.77
C ALA A 591 -13.84 -7.96 22.38
N TYR A 592 -13.27 -7.51 21.26
CA TYR A 592 -11.95 -7.94 20.82
C TYR A 592 -10.82 -7.40 21.70
N GLN A 593 -10.95 -6.20 22.25
CA GLN A 593 -10.02 -5.70 23.26
C GLN A 593 -10.05 -6.55 24.53
N TYR A 594 -11.24 -6.96 24.98
CA TYR A 594 -11.38 -7.87 26.12
C TYR A 594 -10.69 -9.22 25.85
N ILE A 595 -10.81 -9.76 24.62
CA ILE A 595 -10.08 -10.96 24.20
C ILE A 595 -8.56 -10.74 24.34
N ALA A 596 -8.03 -9.66 23.75
CA ALA A 596 -6.60 -9.37 23.74
C ALA A 596 -6.02 -9.15 25.15
N GLU A 597 -6.80 -8.62 26.08
CA GLU A 597 -6.37 -8.35 27.46
C GLU A 597 -6.49 -9.57 28.41
N ASN A 598 -7.38 -10.52 28.09
CA ASN A 598 -7.75 -11.58 29.06
C ASN A 598 -7.49 -13.00 28.56
N LEU A 599 -7.18 -13.21 27.29
CA LEU A 599 -6.85 -14.53 26.76
C LEU A 599 -5.35 -14.66 26.47
N PRO A 600 -4.76 -15.87 26.65
CA PRO A 600 -3.40 -16.15 26.22
C PRO A 600 -3.20 -15.91 24.71
N GLU A 601 -2.04 -15.41 24.29
CA GLU A 601 -1.74 -15.08 22.90
C GLU A 601 -1.82 -16.25 21.90
N ASP A 602 -1.67 -17.49 22.42
CA ASP A 602 -1.75 -18.74 21.64
C ASP A 602 -3.19 -19.24 21.48
N THR A 603 -4.18 -18.56 22.04
CA THR A 603 -5.59 -18.92 21.94
C THR A 603 -6.12 -18.77 20.51
N VAL A 604 -6.84 -19.78 20.02
CA VAL A 604 -7.51 -19.76 18.72
C VAL A 604 -8.95 -19.30 18.89
N ILE A 605 -9.28 -18.17 18.28
CA ILE A 605 -10.65 -17.62 18.29
C ILE A 605 -11.36 -17.91 16.97
N GLN A 606 -12.69 -17.92 16.98
CA GLN A 606 -13.49 -18.07 15.77
C GLN A 606 -14.76 -17.24 15.82
N ASN A 607 -14.95 -16.41 14.82
CA ASN A 607 -16.21 -15.76 14.46
C ASN A 607 -16.86 -16.48 13.27
N ASN A 608 -17.99 -16.00 12.79
CA ASN A 608 -18.68 -16.58 11.65
C ASN A 608 -17.83 -16.44 10.36
N PRO A 609 -17.25 -17.53 9.80
CA PRO A 609 -16.40 -17.48 8.64
C PRO A 609 -17.15 -17.26 7.33
N THR A 610 -18.48 -17.30 7.35
CA THR A 610 -19.35 -17.07 6.19
C THR A 610 -19.80 -15.61 6.11
N GLU A 611 -19.57 -14.82 7.17
CA GLU A 611 -19.84 -13.38 7.16
C GLU A 611 -18.81 -12.67 6.25
N PHE A 612 -19.34 -11.97 5.26
CA PHE A 612 -18.50 -11.25 4.32
C PHE A 612 -17.88 -10.02 5.00
N LEU A 613 -16.55 -9.96 5.01
CA LEU A 613 -15.78 -8.80 5.51
C LEU A 613 -15.90 -8.56 7.03
N ASP A 614 -15.76 -9.59 7.85
CA ASP A 614 -15.46 -9.33 9.26
C ASP A 614 -14.07 -8.69 9.39
N ARG A 615 -14.07 -7.42 9.77
CA ARG A 615 -12.85 -6.59 9.87
C ARG A 615 -12.33 -6.48 11.30
N LEU A 616 -13.18 -6.63 12.29
CA LEU A 616 -12.83 -6.31 13.67
C LEU A 616 -11.86 -7.34 14.27
N SER A 617 -12.02 -8.62 13.92
CA SER A 617 -11.11 -9.69 14.35
C SER A 617 -9.67 -9.43 13.91
N GLY A 618 -9.45 -9.02 12.67
CA GLY A 618 -8.12 -8.73 12.16
C GLY A 618 -7.54 -7.37 12.59
N LEU A 619 -8.41 -6.41 12.98
CA LEU A 619 -7.96 -5.09 13.45
C LEU A 619 -7.59 -5.07 14.94
N TYR A 620 -8.35 -5.79 15.78
CA TYR A 620 -8.26 -5.68 17.23
C TYR A 620 -8.09 -7.01 17.95
N GLY A 621 -8.30 -8.15 17.25
CA GLY A 621 -8.37 -9.46 17.89
C GLY A 621 -7.03 -9.99 18.39
N ASN A 622 -5.93 -9.66 17.73
CA ASN A 622 -4.56 -10.07 18.07
C ASN A 622 -4.39 -11.56 18.40
N HIS A 623 -5.18 -12.42 17.77
CA HIS A 623 -5.22 -13.86 18.00
C HIS A 623 -5.32 -14.63 16.69
N GLN A 624 -4.91 -15.89 16.74
CA GLN A 624 -5.05 -16.82 15.64
C GLN A 624 -6.52 -17.14 15.40
N MET A 625 -6.97 -17.18 14.14
CA MET A 625 -8.28 -17.71 13.78
C MET A 625 -8.16 -19.13 13.22
N ALA A 626 -9.15 -19.98 13.50
CA ALA A 626 -9.22 -21.30 12.86
C ALA A 626 -9.44 -21.14 11.35
N ILE A 627 -10.41 -20.32 10.93
CA ILE A 627 -10.59 -19.91 9.55
C ILE A 627 -11.17 -18.51 9.45
N ALA A 628 -10.47 -17.62 8.73
CA ALA A 628 -10.96 -16.29 8.44
C ALA A 628 -11.67 -16.25 7.08
N ASP A 629 -12.44 -15.18 6.86
CA ASP A 629 -13.08 -14.94 5.57
C ASP A 629 -12.05 -14.73 4.44
N ARG A 630 -10.99 -13.98 4.67
CA ARG A 630 -10.06 -13.55 3.60
C ARG A 630 -8.60 -13.98 3.74
N THR A 631 -8.07 -14.14 4.92
CA THR A 631 -6.64 -14.38 5.15
C THR A 631 -6.22 -15.85 5.00
N THR A 632 -6.71 -16.52 3.99
CA THR A 632 -6.42 -17.95 3.72
C THR A 632 -5.41 -18.15 2.59
N TYR A 633 -4.46 -17.24 2.46
CA TYR A 633 -3.45 -17.26 1.40
C TYR A 633 -2.61 -18.56 1.42
N GLY A 634 -2.46 -19.18 0.24
CA GLY A 634 -1.67 -20.40 0.08
C GLY A 634 -2.35 -21.69 0.49
N VAL A 635 -3.60 -21.64 0.99
CA VAL A 635 -4.39 -22.84 1.32
C VAL A 635 -5.25 -23.24 0.11
N PRO A 636 -5.37 -24.56 -0.20
CA PRO A 636 -6.21 -25.03 -1.30
C PRO A 636 -7.67 -24.57 -1.13
N LEU A 637 -8.27 -24.03 -2.20
CA LEU A 637 -9.61 -23.44 -2.17
C LEU A 637 -10.68 -24.40 -1.68
N GLU A 638 -10.62 -25.69 -2.04
CA GLU A 638 -11.58 -26.68 -1.63
C GLU A 638 -11.49 -27.01 -0.13
N GLU A 639 -10.29 -26.99 0.44
CA GLU A 639 -10.05 -27.15 1.86
C GLU A 639 -10.62 -25.95 2.64
N VAL A 640 -10.37 -24.72 2.16
CA VAL A 640 -10.95 -23.51 2.73
C VAL A 640 -12.48 -23.54 2.70
N LYS A 641 -13.08 -23.92 1.57
CA LYS A 641 -14.53 -24.03 1.44
C LYS A 641 -15.13 -25.09 2.38
N SER A 642 -14.49 -26.26 2.46
CA SER A 642 -14.93 -27.35 3.35
C SER A 642 -14.90 -26.89 4.82
N MET A 643 -13.80 -26.30 5.25
CA MET A 643 -13.63 -25.83 6.63
C MET A 643 -14.61 -24.68 6.96
N LYS A 644 -14.79 -23.72 6.05
CA LYS A 644 -15.79 -22.66 6.21
C LYS A 644 -17.21 -23.20 6.34
N SER A 645 -17.55 -24.21 5.55
CA SER A 645 -18.88 -24.86 5.64
C SER A 645 -19.10 -25.51 6.99
N GLN A 646 -18.13 -26.34 7.45
CA GLN A 646 -18.24 -27.05 8.72
C GLN A 646 -18.31 -26.11 9.93
N ILE A 647 -17.41 -25.12 10.00
CA ILE A 647 -17.39 -24.15 11.10
C ILE A 647 -18.59 -23.20 10.98
N GLY A 648 -19.00 -22.84 9.77
CA GLY A 648 -20.18 -22.00 9.54
C GLY A 648 -21.48 -22.59 10.10
N GLU A 649 -21.60 -23.92 10.19
CA GLU A 649 -22.75 -24.58 10.79
C GLU A 649 -22.95 -24.18 12.26
N ILE A 650 -21.89 -23.88 13.00
CA ILE A 650 -21.97 -23.45 14.43
C ILE A 650 -22.81 -22.18 14.54
N PHE A 651 -22.77 -21.30 13.56
CA PHE A 651 -23.41 -19.98 13.60
C PHE A 651 -24.86 -19.97 13.07
N GLN A 652 -25.38 -21.15 12.65
CA GLN A 652 -26.75 -21.26 12.12
C GLN A 652 -27.77 -21.35 13.24
N LYS A 653 -29.00 -20.90 12.94
CA LYS A 653 -30.12 -20.92 13.87
C LYS A 653 -30.66 -22.35 14.08
N ASN A 654 -31.07 -22.68 15.31
CA ASN A 654 -31.72 -23.94 15.68
C ASN A 654 -30.93 -25.21 15.34
N THR A 655 -29.61 -25.07 15.14
CA THR A 655 -28.75 -26.20 14.76
C THR A 655 -28.47 -27.11 15.97
N TYR A 656 -28.33 -26.51 17.15
CA TYR A 656 -27.91 -27.23 18.35
C TYR A 656 -28.84 -26.99 19.53
N SER A 657 -29.20 -28.09 20.22
CA SER A 657 -29.96 -28.06 21.47
C SER A 657 -29.08 -27.90 22.71
N ASP A 658 -27.80 -28.27 22.58
CA ASP A 658 -26.81 -28.23 23.65
C ASP A 658 -25.41 -27.91 23.09
N TRP A 659 -24.41 -27.72 23.97
CA TRP A 659 -23.04 -27.37 23.59
C TRP A 659 -22.20 -28.53 23.08
N LYS A 660 -22.59 -29.79 23.30
CA LYS A 660 -21.77 -30.97 22.98
C LYS A 660 -21.38 -31.06 21.51
N PRO A 661 -22.27 -30.88 20.52
CA PRO A 661 -21.87 -30.87 19.11
C PRO A 661 -20.99 -29.68 18.77
N ILE A 662 -21.22 -28.49 19.37
CA ILE A 662 -20.40 -27.31 19.18
C ILE A 662 -18.97 -27.56 19.68
N ASP A 663 -18.83 -28.15 20.90
CA ASP A 663 -17.53 -28.49 21.48
C ASP A 663 -16.77 -29.51 20.63
N GLN A 664 -17.47 -30.46 20.02
CA GLN A 664 -16.85 -31.43 19.11
C GLN A 664 -16.26 -30.77 17.88
N LEU A 665 -16.98 -29.82 17.25
CA LEU A 665 -16.47 -29.04 16.12
C LEU A 665 -15.30 -28.12 16.55
N CYS A 666 -15.43 -27.51 17.73
CA CYS A 666 -14.34 -26.71 18.29
C CYS A 666 -13.06 -27.54 18.51
N GLN A 667 -13.19 -28.74 19.09
CA GLN A 667 -12.05 -29.64 19.26
C GLN A 667 -11.46 -30.10 17.94
N GLN A 668 -12.31 -30.46 16.97
CA GLN A 668 -11.88 -30.87 15.63
C GLN A 668 -11.05 -29.80 14.91
N HIS A 669 -11.40 -28.53 15.08
CA HIS A 669 -10.75 -27.40 14.41
C HIS A 669 -9.86 -26.58 15.34
N SER A 670 -9.54 -27.08 16.53
CA SER A 670 -8.68 -26.40 17.53
C SER A 670 -9.16 -25.01 17.90
N ILE A 671 -10.49 -24.80 17.95
CA ILE A 671 -11.09 -23.53 18.37
C ILE A 671 -11.21 -23.52 19.89
N ASP A 672 -10.70 -22.46 20.51
CA ASP A 672 -10.73 -22.26 21.96
C ASP A 672 -11.88 -21.36 22.41
N PHE A 673 -12.21 -20.34 21.62
CA PHE A 673 -13.30 -19.41 21.91
C PHE A 673 -14.09 -19.06 20.65
N LEU A 674 -15.42 -18.99 20.83
CA LEU A 674 -16.34 -18.52 19.79
C LEU A 674 -16.75 -17.07 20.06
N VAL A 675 -16.77 -16.25 19.02
CA VAL A 675 -17.26 -14.88 19.05
C VAL A 675 -18.55 -14.82 18.24
N LEU A 676 -19.68 -14.73 18.91
CA LEU A 676 -21.02 -14.61 18.30
C LEU A 676 -21.40 -13.14 18.18
N LYS A 677 -22.09 -12.81 17.09
CA LYS A 677 -22.62 -11.46 16.82
C LYS A 677 -24.14 -11.47 16.73
N ASP A 678 -24.76 -10.32 16.96
CA ASP A 678 -26.21 -10.13 16.80
C ASP A 678 -26.70 -10.33 15.35
N THR A 679 -25.79 -10.32 14.38
CA THR A 679 -26.07 -10.64 12.96
C THR A 679 -26.04 -12.13 12.65
N ASP A 680 -25.47 -12.95 13.53
CA ASP A 680 -25.41 -14.40 13.33
C ASP A 680 -26.79 -15.03 13.60
N PRO A 681 -27.26 -15.96 12.77
CA PRO A 681 -28.55 -16.63 12.99
C PRO A 681 -28.71 -17.28 14.38
N ILE A 682 -27.63 -17.85 14.93
CA ILE A 682 -27.61 -18.48 16.26
C ILE A 682 -27.88 -17.49 17.40
N TRP A 683 -27.69 -16.18 17.18
CA TRP A 683 -27.96 -15.15 18.19
C TRP A 683 -29.40 -15.20 18.73
N GLN A 684 -30.36 -15.67 17.95
CA GLN A 684 -31.75 -15.81 18.38
C GLN A 684 -31.90 -16.88 19.47
N ASP A 685 -30.97 -17.82 19.58
CA ASP A 685 -30.92 -18.85 20.60
C ASP A 685 -29.98 -18.52 21.77
N LEU A 686 -29.37 -17.31 21.76
CA LEU A 686 -28.35 -16.90 22.74
C LEU A 686 -28.77 -17.09 24.17
N GLY A 687 -30.02 -16.76 24.53
CA GLY A 687 -30.55 -16.94 25.87
C GLY A 687 -30.54 -18.42 26.35
N LYS A 688 -30.82 -19.37 25.45
CA LYS A 688 -30.76 -20.81 25.76
C LYS A 688 -29.32 -21.28 25.94
N LEU A 689 -28.39 -20.76 25.10
CA LEU A 689 -26.97 -21.09 25.19
C LEU A 689 -26.37 -20.56 26.49
N MET A 690 -26.70 -19.33 26.88
CA MET A 690 -26.20 -18.70 28.12
C MET A 690 -26.69 -19.40 29.41
N ILE A 691 -27.89 -20.02 29.41
CA ILE A 691 -28.39 -20.81 30.55
C ILE A 691 -27.51 -22.05 30.77
N GLN A 692 -27.03 -22.68 29.70
CA GLN A 692 -26.21 -23.89 29.78
C GLN A 692 -24.72 -23.57 30.03
N ARG A 693 -24.22 -22.48 29.44
CA ARG A 693 -22.82 -22.03 29.59
C ARG A 693 -22.81 -20.51 29.66
N PRO A 694 -22.31 -19.92 30.76
CA PRO A 694 -22.16 -18.46 30.84
C PRO A 694 -21.17 -17.95 29.77
N ALA A 695 -21.48 -16.80 29.19
CA ALA A 695 -20.56 -16.15 28.30
C ALA A 695 -19.33 -15.66 29.08
N PHE A 696 -18.12 -15.81 28.48
CA PHE A 696 -16.88 -15.24 28.99
C PHE A 696 -16.93 -13.71 29.00
N TYR A 697 -17.56 -13.13 27.96
CA TYR A 697 -17.87 -11.72 27.84
C TYR A 697 -19.17 -11.55 27.04
N SER A 698 -19.97 -10.56 27.37
CA SER A 698 -21.11 -10.19 26.53
C SER A 698 -21.44 -8.71 26.64
N ASN A 699 -21.87 -8.13 25.52
CA ASN A 699 -22.45 -6.81 25.43
C ASN A 699 -23.70 -6.85 24.52
N GLN A 700 -24.19 -5.70 24.05
CA GLN A 700 -25.43 -5.65 23.27
C GLN A 700 -25.33 -6.41 21.93
N HIS A 701 -24.15 -6.47 21.28
CA HIS A 701 -23.99 -6.98 19.92
C HIS A 701 -23.00 -8.16 19.82
N TYR A 702 -22.26 -8.49 20.89
CA TYR A 702 -21.26 -9.55 20.90
C TYR A 702 -21.37 -10.42 22.16
N ALA A 703 -21.14 -11.72 21.98
CA ALA A 703 -20.99 -12.67 23.08
C ALA A 703 -19.85 -13.64 22.80
N ILE A 704 -18.95 -13.85 23.78
CA ILE A 704 -17.76 -14.68 23.67
C ILE A 704 -17.95 -15.90 24.56
N PHE A 705 -17.81 -17.10 24.02
CA PHE A 705 -17.97 -18.34 24.73
C PHE A 705 -16.72 -19.20 24.67
N PRO A 706 -16.27 -19.80 25.78
CA PRO A 706 -15.27 -20.83 25.74
C PRO A 706 -15.82 -22.08 25.06
N CYS A 707 -14.98 -22.77 24.26
CA CYS A 707 -15.33 -24.07 23.68
C CYS A 707 -14.07 -24.96 23.54
N GLY A 708 -14.23 -26.14 22.99
CA GLY A 708 -13.13 -27.09 22.80
C GLY A 708 -12.42 -27.44 24.10
N LYS A 709 -11.09 -27.19 24.17
CA LYS A 709 -10.31 -27.46 25.39
C LYS A 709 -10.66 -26.57 26.59
N TYR A 710 -11.31 -25.43 26.33
CA TYR A 710 -11.76 -24.50 27.38
C TYR A 710 -13.24 -24.63 27.72
N SER A 711 -13.95 -25.67 27.23
CA SER A 711 -15.39 -25.88 27.47
C SER A 711 -15.76 -25.93 28.95
N GLU A 712 -14.84 -26.40 29.82
CA GLU A 712 -15.00 -26.47 31.29
C GLU A 712 -14.36 -25.27 32.02
N PHE A 713 -13.96 -24.22 31.27
CA PHE A 713 -13.32 -23.05 31.87
C PHE A 713 -14.30 -22.35 32.84
N GLN A 714 -14.15 -22.62 34.11
CA GLN A 714 -14.88 -21.91 35.16
C GLN A 714 -14.33 -20.48 35.24
N LEU A 715 -15.18 -19.51 35.01
CA LEU A 715 -14.88 -18.11 35.28
C LEU A 715 -14.48 -18.00 36.77
N LEU A 716 -13.20 -17.79 37.02
CA LEU A 716 -12.78 -17.25 38.31
C LEU A 716 -13.37 -15.84 38.36
N THR A 717 -14.57 -15.75 38.99
CA THR A 717 -15.20 -14.47 39.30
C THR A 717 -14.26 -13.69 40.21
N HIS A 718 -13.59 -12.69 39.67
CA HIS A 718 -12.95 -11.62 40.41
C HIS A 718 -13.81 -10.37 40.39
#